data_e81cca6b1c42a6321a6fc5da42106b8c
#
_entry.id   e81cca6b1c42a6321a6fc5da42106b8c
#
_cell.length_a   1.000
_cell.length_b   1.000
_cell.length_c   1.000
_cell.angle_alpha   90.00
_cell.angle_beta   90.00
_cell.angle_gamma   90.00
#
_symmetry.space_group_name_H-M   'P 1'
#
loop_
_entity.id
_entity.type
_entity.pdbx_description
1 polymer ?
#
loop_
_entity_poly.entity_id
_entity_poly.type
_entity_poly.pdbx_seq_one_letter_code
_entity_poly.pdbx_strand_id
1 'polypeptide(L)'
;MPWGWQEKIASAAAQDRKNFIVFILQSYNNYRNFTIFGNMKRSLILLLMAAIAFDACAPKPVVTRKDNTVDTYFGTEVPDPYRWLEDDSSEETAAWVKAQNKVTDYYLKRLPGREKLLKRLKEVANYEKVGVPFHEKNGKWYIYKNNGLQNQSVLYEMESPEDVPVVFLDPNTLSEDGTVALKGCYFSNDGRYMAYTISRSGSDWEEIYVMDARTKELLPDHIEWAKFTEAAWCGDGFYYSAYDRPGEDHAYSGKNEGHKIYYHKIGTPQSDDVLFFENPAEPLRFYQFTVNEAETMGFLYEDGADIGNNLYVKDLRKADSPFVQITRDMKNACYPVETDGELIYLFTNVDAPMNKLVVTTIGNPKVWKDLIPEWDCVLNGVSFITDGFIIANYSKDASTHAYLYDRHDGRRVEELHLPGVGSASFIAKLGEPWCYYSYSSFTTPGTIYFWNIETGDSIVYKQPKTAFDLSGFETVQVFFPSKDGTRIPMFLTYKKGIKLDGSNPVYLYGYGGFDISLSPSFSSMRVPYLEAGGIYAQVNLRGGGEYGEAWHLAGTKMNKQNVFDDFIGAAEWLIANGYTSSEKLAIVGGSNGGLLVGACMTQRPELYAVAVPQVGVMDMLRYHKFTIGWNWAPDYGTSEDSEEMFRYLLGYSPLHNLKPGTAYPATLVTTADHDDRVVPAHSFKFAATLQECNSGDKPQLIRIDSKAGHGGGKPLAKVLEEQADIYSFIMHNTGM
;
A
#
# COMPACT_ATOMS: atom_id res chain seq x y z
N MET A 1 -29.14 3.98 -45.72
CA MET A 1 -30.01 5.09 -45.32
C MET A 1 -29.24 6.40 -45.43
N PRO A 2 -29.78 7.51 -45.93
CA PRO A 2 -29.00 8.72 -46.18
C PRO A 2 -28.58 9.41 -44.87
N TRP A 3 -27.38 9.89 -44.82
CA TRP A 3 -26.68 10.57 -43.69
C TRP A 3 -27.48 11.69 -43.00
N GLY A 4 -28.38 12.34 -43.68
CA GLY A 4 -29.21 13.44 -43.16
C GLY A 4 -30.24 13.07 -42.08
N TRP A 5 -30.45 11.79 -41.78
CA TRP A 5 -31.37 11.33 -40.73
C TRP A 5 -30.68 11.17 -39.36
N GLN A 6 -29.39 10.81 -39.35
CA GLN A 6 -28.62 10.66 -38.10
C GLN A 6 -28.36 12.01 -37.41
N GLU A 7 -28.05 13.05 -38.19
CA GLU A 7 -27.89 14.41 -37.64
C GLU A 7 -29.20 15.02 -37.13
N LYS A 8 -30.35 14.75 -37.78
CA LYS A 8 -31.65 15.21 -37.30
C LYS A 8 -32.10 14.49 -36.00
N ILE A 9 -31.75 13.21 -35.84
CA ILE A 9 -32.05 12.44 -34.63
C ILE A 9 -31.15 12.91 -33.46
N ALA A 10 -29.87 13.16 -33.71
CA ALA A 10 -28.95 13.70 -32.73
C ALA A 10 -29.33 15.13 -32.29
N SER A 11 -29.75 15.98 -33.21
CA SER A 11 -30.22 17.35 -32.94
C SER A 11 -31.53 17.39 -32.14
N ALA A 12 -32.48 16.50 -32.45
CA ALA A 12 -33.75 16.41 -31.73
C ALA A 12 -33.60 15.84 -30.32
N ALA A 13 -32.66 14.92 -30.09
CA ALA A 13 -32.36 14.35 -28.78
C ALA A 13 -31.68 15.36 -27.83
N ALA A 14 -31.01 16.37 -28.40
CA ALA A 14 -30.32 17.40 -27.63
C ALA A 14 -31.23 18.53 -27.13
N GLN A 15 -32.38 18.73 -27.74
CA GLN A 15 -33.18 19.96 -27.54
C GLN A 15 -34.40 19.79 -26.64
N ASP A 16 -35.07 18.63 -26.59
CA ASP A 16 -36.21 18.43 -25.68
C ASP A 16 -36.60 16.96 -25.46
N ARG A 17 -36.31 16.42 -24.28
CA ARG A 17 -36.58 15.03 -23.85
C ARG A 17 -38.08 14.67 -23.89
N LYS A 18 -38.98 15.62 -23.64
CA LYS A 18 -40.43 15.38 -23.67
C LYS A 18 -40.94 15.20 -25.12
N ASN A 19 -40.44 16.00 -26.04
CA ASN A 19 -40.85 15.93 -27.44
C ASN A 19 -40.35 14.64 -28.10
N PHE A 20 -39.20 14.12 -27.71
CA PHE A 20 -38.68 12.85 -28.22
C PHE A 20 -39.51 11.65 -27.77
N ILE A 21 -39.95 11.62 -26.52
CA ILE A 21 -40.85 10.56 -26.01
C ILE A 21 -42.22 10.64 -26.74
N VAL A 22 -42.74 11.83 -26.93
CA VAL A 22 -44.00 12.04 -27.69
C VAL A 22 -43.86 11.61 -29.13
N PHE A 23 -42.72 11.89 -29.79
CA PHE A 23 -42.44 11.44 -31.16
C PHE A 23 -42.37 9.92 -31.26
N ILE A 24 -41.73 9.25 -30.34
CA ILE A 24 -41.67 7.77 -30.27
C ILE A 24 -43.08 7.18 -30.06
N LEU A 25 -43.87 7.76 -29.16
CA LEU A 25 -45.24 7.29 -28.90
C LEU A 25 -46.17 7.53 -30.12
N GLN A 26 -46.00 8.64 -30.82
CA GLN A 26 -46.75 8.91 -32.08
C GLN A 26 -46.31 7.96 -33.20
N SER A 27 -45.01 7.68 -33.32
CA SER A 27 -44.51 6.71 -34.30
C SER A 27 -45.01 5.29 -33.98
N TYR A 28 -45.06 4.91 -32.70
CA TYR A 28 -45.61 3.62 -32.24
C TYR A 28 -47.10 3.49 -32.59
N ASN A 29 -47.92 4.53 -32.41
CA ASN A 29 -49.34 4.53 -32.76
C ASN A 29 -49.58 4.46 -34.26
N ASN A 30 -48.75 5.08 -35.09
CA ASN A 30 -48.83 5.00 -36.55
C ASN A 30 -48.49 3.61 -37.11
N TYR A 31 -47.60 2.87 -36.42
CA TYR A 31 -47.23 1.48 -36.79
C TYR A 31 -48.21 0.42 -36.27
N ARG A 32 -49.13 0.79 -35.37
CA ARG A 32 -50.14 -0.15 -34.83
C ARG A 32 -51.12 -0.67 -35.85
N ASN A 33 -51.27 -0.01 -37.00
CA ASN A 33 -52.21 -0.34 -38.03
C ASN A 33 -51.66 -1.25 -39.15
N PHE A 34 -50.41 -1.70 -39.06
CA PHE A 34 -49.85 -2.68 -40.01
C PHE A 34 -49.83 -4.09 -39.43
N THR A 35 -50.93 -4.78 -39.60
CA THR A 35 -51.11 -6.17 -39.19
C THR A 35 -50.61 -7.11 -40.29
N ILE A 36 -49.33 -7.36 -40.42
CA ILE A 36 -48.80 -8.60 -41.08
C ILE A 36 -47.26 -8.66 -40.88
N PHE A 37 -46.75 -8.84 -39.71
CA PHE A 37 -45.48 -9.51 -39.46
C PHE A 37 -45.32 -9.66 -37.95
N GLY A 38 -45.51 -10.90 -37.52
CA GLY A 38 -45.72 -11.24 -36.12
C GLY A 38 -44.61 -10.96 -35.13
N ASN A 39 -44.85 -11.33 -33.92
CA ASN A 39 -44.16 -11.22 -32.62
C ASN A 39 -42.64 -10.98 -32.62
N MET A 40 -41.90 -11.40 -33.65
CA MET A 40 -40.44 -11.25 -33.74
C MET A 40 -39.99 -9.80 -34.03
N LYS A 41 -40.73 -9.02 -34.84
CA LYS A 41 -40.40 -7.60 -35.05
C LYS A 41 -40.81 -6.71 -33.89
N ARG A 42 -41.85 -7.09 -33.13
CA ARG A 42 -42.23 -6.37 -31.90
C ARG A 42 -41.19 -6.52 -30.79
N SER A 43 -40.64 -7.69 -30.61
CA SER A 43 -39.56 -7.92 -29.65
C SER A 43 -38.27 -7.19 -30.03
N LEU A 44 -37.92 -7.13 -31.31
CA LEU A 44 -36.76 -6.40 -31.82
C LEU A 44 -36.91 -4.87 -31.66
N ILE A 45 -38.11 -4.33 -31.89
CA ILE A 45 -38.41 -2.90 -31.71
C ILE A 45 -38.46 -2.56 -30.22
N LEU A 46 -38.99 -3.43 -29.37
CA LEU A 46 -38.96 -3.25 -27.92
C LEU A 46 -37.54 -3.36 -27.34
N LEU A 47 -36.70 -4.25 -27.87
CA LEU A 47 -35.27 -4.35 -27.53
C LEU A 47 -34.50 -3.11 -28.04
N LEU A 48 -34.77 -2.61 -29.25
CA LEU A 48 -34.17 -1.35 -29.76
C LEU A 48 -34.64 -0.14 -28.94
N MET A 49 -35.91 -0.06 -28.59
CA MET A 49 -36.44 1.03 -27.75
C MET A 49 -35.91 0.94 -26.31
N ALA A 50 -35.74 -0.26 -25.76
CA ALA A 50 -35.10 -0.47 -24.48
C ALA A 50 -33.61 -0.06 -24.54
N ALA A 51 -32.87 -0.44 -25.60
CA ALA A 51 -31.47 -0.03 -25.79
C ALA A 51 -31.32 1.49 -25.91
N ILE A 52 -32.20 2.16 -26.68
CA ILE A 52 -32.21 3.63 -26.84
C ILE A 52 -32.63 4.34 -25.53
N ALA A 53 -33.56 3.77 -24.77
CA ALA A 53 -33.95 4.30 -23.46
C ALA A 53 -32.85 4.09 -22.42
N PHE A 54 -32.08 3.02 -22.54
CA PHE A 54 -30.90 2.76 -21.66
C PHE A 54 -29.76 3.75 -21.95
N ASP A 55 -29.49 4.09 -23.24
CA ASP A 55 -28.48 5.07 -23.60
C ASP A 55 -28.89 6.51 -23.19
N ALA A 56 -30.18 6.82 -23.22
CA ALA A 56 -30.70 8.13 -22.82
C ALA A 56 -30.56 8.40 -21.28
N CYS A 57 -30.31 7.36 -20.47
CA CYS A 57 -30.06 7.46 -19.01
C CYS A 57 -28.57 7.45 -18.63
N ALA A 58 -27.65 7.25 -19.58
CA ALA A 58 -26.22 7.27 -19.32
C ALA A 58 -25.77 8.67 -18.89
N PRO A 59 -24.96 8.79 -17.83
CA PRO A 59 -24.36 10.06 -17.48
C PRO A 59 -23.43 10.50 -18.64
N LYS A 60 -23.41 11.80 -18.92
CA LYS A 60 -22.50 12.34 -19.93
C LYS A 60 -21.07 12.25 -19.43
N PRO A 61 -20.09 12.01 -20.31
CA PRO A 61 -18.67 12.16 -19.95
C PRO A 61 -18.43 13.54 -19.33
N VAL A 62 -17.56 13.57 -18.32
CA VAL A 62 -17.20 14.82 -17.63
C VAL A 62 -16.22 15.58 -18.51
N VAL A 63 -16.56 16.81 -18.87
CA VAL A 63 -15.60 17.74 -19.50
C VAL A 63 -14.97 18.57 -18.40
N THR A 64 -13.70 18.33 -18.12
CA THR A 64 -12.96 19.05 -17.08
C THR A 64 -12.55 20.44 -17.59
N ARG A 65 -12.84 21.47 -16.78
CA ARG A 65 -12.46 22.86 -17.08
C ARG A 65 -10.93 22.99 -17.09
N LYS A 66 -10.42 23.77 -18.02
CA LYS A 66 -9.01 24.14 -18.08
C LYS A 66 -8.80 25.59 -17.64
N ASP A 67 -7.67 25.86 -17.05
CA ASP A 67 -7.16 27.21 -16.85
C ASP A 67 -5.81 27.39 -17.56
N ASN A 68 -5.21 28.57 -17.40
CA ASN A 68 -3.96 28.93 -18.07
C ASN A 68 -2.76 28.87 -17.11
N THR A 69 -2.81 28.05 -16.09
CA THR A 69 -1.71 27.89 -15.13
C THR A 69 -0.50 27.27 -15.81
N VAL A 70 0.64 27.89 -15.61
CA VAL A 70 1.93 27.47 -16.19
C VAL A 70 2.99 27.59 -15.10
N ASP A 71 3.75 26.54 -14.86
CA ASP A 71 4.97 26.57 -14.06
C ASP A 71 6.20 26.78 -14.95
N THR A 72 7.23 27.38 -14.40
CA THR A 72 8.50 27.56 -15.12
C THR A 72 9.64 26.87 -14.36
N TYR A 73 10.28 25.91 -15.00
CA TYR A 73 11.43 25.19 -14.47
C TYR A 73 12.64 25.43 -15.37
N PHE A 74 13.69 26.07 -14.85
CA PHE A 74 14.94 26.35 -15.61
C PHE A 74 14.68 26.99 -16.98
N GLY A 75 13.71 27.93 -17.03
CA GLY A 75 13.33 28.61 -18.28
C GLY A 75 12.41 27.82 -19.21
N THR A 76 12.00 26.62 -18.85
CA THR A 76 11.03 25.81 -19.59
C THR A 76 9.64 25.98 -18.98
N GLU A 77 8.68 26.41 -19.80
CA GLU A 77 7.27 26.51 -19.39
C GLU A 77 6.59 25.14 -19.47
N VAL A 78 5.88 24.77 -18.39
CA VAL A 78 5.12 23.53 -18.26
C VAL A 78 3.67 23.89 -17.92
N PRO A 79 2.73 23.73 -18.86
CA PRO A 79 1.31 23.96 -18.58
C PRO A 79 0.74 22.95 -17.59
N ASP A 80 -0.08 23.44 -16.65
CA ASP A 80 -0.87 22.61 -15.74
C ASP A 80 -2.34 23.08 -15.73
N PRO A 81 -3.09 22.77 -16.80
CA PRO A 81 -4.44 23.31 -17.00
C PRO A 81 -5.47 22.79 -16.00
N TYR A 82 -5.11 21.79 -15.21
CA TYR A 82 -5.97 21.18 -14.18
C TYR A 82 -5.46 21.42 -12.77
N ARG A 83 -4.60 22.43 -12.56
CA ARG A 83 -4.04 22.84 -11.26
C ARG A 83 -5.13 23.06 -10.20
N TRP A 84 -6.27 23.57 -10.58
CA TRP A 84 -7.38 23.84 -9.67
C TRP A 84 -7.92 22.59 -8.98
N LEU A 85 -7.66 21.38 -9.51
CA LEU A 85 -7.97 20.11 -8.85
C LEU A 85 -7.05 19.78 -7.66
N GLU A 86 -6.02 20.59 -7.40
CA GLU A 86 -5.16 20.47 -6.21
C GLU A 86 -5.82 21.09 -4.95
N ASP A 87 -6.86 21.90 -5.13
CA ASP A 87 -7.63 22.48 -4.02
C ASP A 87 -8.69 21.47 -3.54
N ASP A 88 -8.35 20.73 -2.48
CA ASP A 88 -9.17 19.70 -1.86
C ASP A 88 -10.36 20.27 -1.05
N SER A 89 -10.30 21.56 -0.66
CA SER A 89 -11.37 22.29 0.04
C SER A 89 -12.41 22.91 -0.90
N SER A 90 -12.12 22.94 -2.22
CA SER A 90 -12.95 23.61 -3.23
C SER A 90 -14.26 22.87 -3.50
N GLU A 91 -15.38 23.63 -3.49
CA GLU A 91 -16.68 23.11 -3.95
C GLU A 91 -16.64 22.65 -5.42
N GLU A 92 -15.82 23.30 -6.27
CA GLU A 92 -15.66 22.91 -7.68
C GLU A 92 -14.99 21.54 -7.80
N THR A 93 -13.94 21.29 -7.02
CA THR A 93 -13.27 19.98 -6.95
C THR A 93 -14.22 18.90 -6.44
N ALA A 94 -14.97 19.18 -5.37
CA ALA A 94 -15.97 18.25 -4.85
C ALA A 94 -17.07 17.93 -5.86
N ALA A 95 -17.53 18.92 -6.63
CA ALA A 95 -18.52 18.72 -7.69
C ALA A 95 -17.96 17.86 -8.83
N TRP A 96 -16.69 18.06 -9.22
CA TRP A 96 -16.00 17.26 -10.23
C TRP A 96 -15.86 15.79 -9.78
N VAL A 97 -15.42 15.55 -8.54
CA VAL A 97 -15.32 14.21 -7.93
C VAL A 97 -16.67 13.48 -8.00
N LYS A 98 -17.74 14.15 -7.60
CA LYS A 98 -19.11 13.59 -7.67
C LYS A 98 -19.54 13.26 -9.10
N ALA A 99 -19.17 14.12 -10.06
CA ALA A 99 -19.51 13.90 -11.47
C ALA A 99 -18.73 12.71 -12.05
N GLN A 100 -17.42 12.59 -11.75
CA GLN A 100 -16.57 11.48 -12.19
C GLN A 100 -17.08 10.16 -11.60
N ASN A 101 -17.32 10.09 -10.28
CA ASN A 101 -17.84 8.90 -9.63
C ASN A 101 -19.20 8.46 -10.22
N LYS A 102 -20.06 9.40 -10.59
CA LYS A 102 -21.35 9.07 -11.24
C LYS A 102 -21.16 8.35 -12.58
N VAL A 103 -20.16 8.73 -13.37
CA VAL A 103 -19.83 8.07 -14.66
C VAL A 103 -19.24 6.69 -14.39
N THR A 104 -18.27 6.61 -13.49
CA THR A 104 -17.58 5.38 -13.12
C THR A 104 -18.51 4.34 -12.52
N ASP A 105 -19.36 4.73 -11.56
CA ASP A 105 -20.38 3.89 -10.96
C ASP A 105 -21.39 3.36 -12.00
N TYR A 106 -21.80 4.22 -12.93
CA TYR A 106 -22.72 3.82 -14.00
C TYR A 106 -22.11 2.71 -14.87
N TYR A 107 -20.82 2.80 -15.17
CA TYR A 107 -20.09 1.80 -15.93
C TYR A 107 -19.87 0.52 -15.12
N LEU A 108 -19.24 0.61 -13.95
CA LEU A 108 -18.81 -0.54 -13.15
C LEU A 108 -19.98 -1.39 -12.65
N LYS A 109 -21.05 -0.77 -12.14
CA LYS A 109 -22.24 -1.48 -11.64
C LYS A 109 -23.03 -2.24 -12.72
N ARG A 110 -22.73 -2.00 -14.00
CA ARG A 110 -23.35 -2.70 -15.13
C ARG A 110 -22.48 -3.77 -15.75
N LEU A 111 -21.25 -3.93 -15.26
CA LEU A 111 -20.37 -4.97 -15.76
C LEU A 111 -20.95 -6.36 -15.49
N PRO A 112 -20.99 -7.25 -16.50
CA PRO A 112 -21.46 -8.59 -16.33
C PRO A 112 -20.65 -9.33 -15.26
N GLY A 113 -21.32 -10.03 -14.36
CA GLY A 113 -20.67 -10.86 -13.35
C GLY A 113 -20.16 -10.13 -12.11
N ARG A 114 -20.16 -8.78 -12.04
CA ARG A 114 -19.67 -8.00 -10.90
C ARG A 114 -20.31 -8.44 -9.57
N GLU A 115 -21.63 -8.55 -9.50
CA GLU A 115 -22.33 -8.95 -8.28
C GLU A 115 -21.99 -10.41 -7.86
N LYS A 116 -21.83 -11.31 -8.84
CA LYS A 116 -21.38 -12.67 -8.57
C LYS A 116 -19.95 -12.68 -8.02
N LEU A 117 -19.09 -11.85 -8.56
CA LEU A 117 -17.71 -11.69 -8.12
C LEU A 117 -17.65 -11.10 -6.71
N LEU A 118 -18.41 -10.04 -6.42
CA LEU A 118 -18.52 -9.46 -5.07
C LEU A 118 -19.00 -10.49 -4.05
N LYS A 119 -20.00 -11.30 -4.41
CA LYS A 119 -20.45 -12.39 -3.55
C LYS A 119 -19.31 -13.39 -3.29
N ARG A 120 -18.57 -13.79 -4.34
CA ARG A 120 -17.45 -14.74 -4.19
C ARG A 120 -16.32 -14.15 -3.35
N LEU A 121 -16.00 -12.86 -3.53
CA LEU A 121 -15.02 -12.14 -2.69
C LEU A 121 -15.42 -12.17 -1.20
N LYS A 122 -16.70 -11.95 -0.89
CA LYS A 122 -17.22 -12.07 0.48
C LYS A 122 -17.08 -13.51 1.03
N GLU A 123 -17.36 -14.51 0.22
CA GLU A 123 -17.22 -15.92 0.62
C GLU A 123 -15.78 -16.31 0.92
N VAL A 124 -14.81 -15.90 0.05
CA VAL A 124 -13.40 -16.23 0.26
C VAL A 124 -12.74 -15.36 1.35
N ALA A 125 -13.30 -14.20 1.67
CA ALA A 125 -12.87 -13.38 2.80
C ALA A 125 -13.34 -13.94 4.14
N ASN A 126 -14.47 -14.68 4.15
CA ASN A 126 -15.16 -15.15 5.34
C ASN A 126 -14.52 -16.40 5.93
N TYR A 127 -13.33 -16.25 6.53
CA TYR A 127 -12.67 -17.25 7.35
C TYR A 127 -11.97 -16.58 8.52
N GLU A 128 -11.86 -17.31 9.64
CA GLU A 128 -11.16 -16.77 10.81
C GLU A 128 -9.70 -16.52 10.49
N LYS A 129 -9.25 -15.28 10.73
CA LYS A 129 -7.86 -14.86 10.66
C LYS A 129 -7.35 -14.67 12.08
N VAL A 130 -6.20 -15.25 12.37
CA VAL A 130 -5.59 -15.24 13.70
C VAL A 130 -4.17 -14.74 13.55
N GLY A 131 -3.78 -13.77 14.38
CA GLY A 131 -2.42 -13.27 14.47
C GLY A 131 -1.54 -14.18 15.35
N VAL A 132 -0.25 -13.90 15.37
CA VAL A 132 0.68 -14.54 16.29
C VAL A 132 0.38 -14.05 17.71
N PRO A 133 0.30 -14.95 18.72
CA PRO A 133 0.15 -14.52 20.11
C PRO A 133 1.43 -13.85 20.60
N PHE A 134 1.28 -12.85 21.47
CA PHE A 134 2.40 -12.16 22.11
C PHE A 134 2.10 -11.97 23.60
N HIS A 135 3.17 -11.80 24.38
CA HIS A 135 3.13 -11.76 25.83
C HIS A 135 3.62 -10.42 26.35
N GLU A 136 2.89 -9.86 27.33
CA GLU A 136 3.20 -8.58 27.94
C GLU A 136 3.61 -8.73 29.42
N LYS A 137 4.25 -7.70 29.97
CA LYS A 137 4.77 -7.70 31.35
C LYS A 137 3.69 -7.79 32.44
N ASN A 138 2.43 -7.53 32.10
CA ASN A 138 1.31 -7.77 33.03
C ASN A 138 0.99 -9.27 33.23
N GLY A 139 1.78 -10.16 32.61
CA GLY A 139 1.60 -11.59 32.69
C GLY A 139 0.52 -12.15 31.77
N LYS A 140 -0.07 -11.33 30.94
CA LYS A 140 -1.13 -11.71 29.99
C LYS A 140 -0.57 -11.95 28.59
N TRP A 141 -1.24 -12.85 27.88
CA TRP A 141 -1.07 -13.07 26.46
C TRP A 141 -2.12 -12.30 25.68
N TYR A 142 -1.74 -11.83 24.51
CA TYR A 142 -2.61 -11.10 23.60
C TYR A 142 -2.58 -11.71 22.22
N ILE A 143 -3.71 -11.57 21.49
CA ILE A 143 -3.82 -12.08 20.12
C ILE A 143 -4.82 -11.25 19.32
N TYR A 144 -4.47 -10.90 18.10
CA TYR A 144 -5.40 -10.29 17.17
C TYR A 144 -6.18 -11.38 16.44
N LYS A 145 -7.51 -11.23 16.40
CA LYS A 145 -8.39 -12.14 15.66
C LYS A 145 -9.41 -11.37 14.84
N ASN A 146 -9.78 -11.92 13.69
CA ASN A 146 -10.86 -11.42 12.85
C ASN A 146 -11.72 -12.59 12.41
N ASN A 147 -13.03 -12.49 12.55
CA ASN A 147 -13.95 -13.56 12.14
C ASN A 147 -14.07 -13.75 10.61
N GLY A 148 -13.38 -12.89 9.84
CA GLY A 148 -13.33 -12.91 8.39
C GLY A 148 -14.09 -11.76 7.73
N LEU A 149 -15.13 -11.21 8.38
CA LEU A 149 -15.97 -10.14 7.84
C LEU A 149 -15.97 -8.86 8.69
N GLN A 150 -15.30 -8.85 9.83
CA GLN A 150 -15.08 -7.63 10.60
C GLN A 150 -14.20 -6.64 9.82
N ASN A 151 -14.45 -5.36 9.94
CA ASN A 151 -13.64 -4.32 9.30
C ASN A 151 -12.19 -4.33 9.80
N GLN A 152 -12.01 -4.61 11.09
CA GLN A 152 -10.70 -4.65 11.74
C GLN A 152 -10.58 -5.89 12.64
N SER A 153 -9.34 -6.32 12.88
CA SER A 153 -9.06 -7.38 13.86
C SER A 153 -9.28 -6.84 15.27
N VAL A 154 -9.86 -7.69 16.10
CA VAL A 154 -10.11 -7.43 17.53
C VAL A 154 -8.91 -7.90 18.33
N LEU A 155 -8.46 -7.15 19.30
CA LEU A 155 -7.44 -7.54 20.27
C LEU A 155 -8.10 -8.30 21.41
N TYR A 156 -7.62 -9.50 21.67
CA TYR A 156 -8.05 -10.38 22.77
C TYR A 156 -6.94 -10.56 23.77
N GLU A 157 -7.30 -10.83 25.02
CA GLU A 157 -6.39 -11.26 26.08
C GLU A 157 -6.63 -12.69 26.51
N MET A 158 -5.60 -13.35 27.05
CA MET A 158 -5.60 -14.74 27.53
C MET A 158 -4.64 -14.87 28.71
N GLU A 159 -4.82 -15.88 29.58
CA GLU A 159 -3.82 -16.24 30.60
C GLU A 159 -2.68 -17.05 29.98
N SER A 160 -2.98 -17.89 29.00
CA SER A 160 -2.02 -18.67 28.21
C SER A 160 -2.46 -18.75 26.74
N PRO A 161 -1.55 -19.10 25.80
CA PRO A 161 -1.89 -19.23 24.38
C PRO A 161 -2.94 -20.32 24.06
N GLU A 162 -3.16 -21.27 24.98
CA GLU A 162 -4.11 -22.36 24.88
C GLU A 162 -5.51 -21.99 25.37
N ASP A 163 -5.64 -20.91 26.11
CA ASP A 163 -6.91 -20.48 26.71
C ASP A 163 -7.88 -19.88 25.69
N VAL A 164 -9.13 -19.78 26.10
CA VAL A 164 -10.16 -19.11 25.30
C VAL A 164 -9.95 -17.61 25.37
N PRO A 165 -9.70 -16.93 24.23
CA PRO A 165 -9.47 -15.50 24.20
C PRO A 165 -10.71 -14.68 24.63
N VAL A 166 -10.50 -13.67 25.46
CA VAL A 166 -11.51 -12.70 25.88
C VAL A 166 -11.23 -11.35 25.23
N VAL A 167 -12.27 -10.67 24.73
CA VAL A 167 -12.10 -9.35 24.08
C VAL A 167 -11.42 -8.37 25.04
N PHE A 168 -10.31 -7.81 24.58
CA PHE A 168 -9.60 -6.74 25.27
C PHE A 168 -9.96 -5.37 24.68
N LEU A 169 -9.76 -5.18 23.36
CA LEU A 169 -10.15 -3.98 22.62
C LEU A 169 -10.76 -4.35 21.28
N ASP A 170 -12.01 -3.91 21.03
CA ASP A 170 -12.68 -4.09 19.73
C ASP A 170 -12.72 -2.77 18.95
N PRO A 171 -11.81 -2.57 17.97
CA PRO A 171 -11.78 -1.34 17.19
C PRO A 171 -13.00 -1.15 16.28
N ASN A 172 -13.80 -2.20 16.04
CA ASN A 172 -15.03 -2.09 15.26
C ASN A 172 -16.12 -1.31 16.01
N THR A 173 -15.94 -1.03 17.31
CA THR A 173 -16.85 -0.23 18.14
C THR A 173 -16.48 1.26 18.20
N LEU A 174 -15.32 1.65 17.64
CA LEU A 174 -14.81 3.03 17.74
C LEU A 174 -15.54 4.01 16.82
N SER A 175 -16.25 3.53 15.79
CA SER A 175 -17.12 4.34 14.95
C SER A 175 -18.26 3.51 14.34
N GLU A 176 -19.42 4.14 14.12
CA GLU A 176 -20.59 3.48 13.55
C GLU A 176 -20.37 3.11 12.06
N ASP A 177 -19.66 3.96 11.31
CA ASP A 177 -19.40 3.76 9.88
C ASP A 177 -18.11 2.96 9.59
N GLY A 178 -17.37 2.55 10.63
CA GLY A 178 -16.14 1.76 10.53
C GLY A 178 -14.96 2.52 9.93
N THR A 179 -15.02 3.85 9.88
CA THR A 179 -13.95 4.68 9.30
C THR A 179 -12.84 5.05 10.27
N VAL A 180 -13.00 4.76 11.57
CA VAL A 180 -11.93 4.87 12.57
C VAL A 180 -11.14 3.58 12.60
N ALA A 181 -9.83 3.66 12.38
CA ALA A 181 -8.92 2.52 12.35
C ALA A 181 -7.95 2.54 13.52
N LEU A 182 -7.80 1.39 14.20
CA LEU A 182 -6.74 1.16 15.17
C LEU A 182 -5.41 1.03 14.41
N LYS A 183 -4.39 1.79 14.83
CA LYS A 183 -3.06 1.81 14.22
C LYS A 183 -2.02 1.05 15.05
N GLY A 184 -2.02 1.24 16.37
CA GLY A 184 -1.09 0.59 17.28
C GLY A 184 -1.66 0.45 18.70
N CYS A 185 -1.09 -0.50 19.45
CA CYS A 185 -1.32 -0.70 20.87
C CYS A 185 0.04 -0.82 21.57
N TYR A 186 0.28 0.00 22.57
CA TYR A 186 1.55 0.13 23.24
C TYR A 186 1.32 -0.02 24.76
N PHE A 187 1.78 -1.13 25.34
CA PHE A 187 1.66 -1.37 26.78
C PHE A 187 2.78 -0.65 27.54
N SER A 188 2.43 -0.10 28.71
CA SER A 188 3.44 0.43 29.62
C SER A 188 4.35 -0.70 30.14
N ASN A 189 5.59 -0.36 30.47
CA ASN A 189 6.57 -1.36 30.88
C ASN A 189 6.21 -2.09 32.20
N ASP A 190 5.34 -1.50 33.03
CA ASP A 190 4.76 -2.17 34.22
C ASP A 190 3.47 -2.94 33.91
N GLY A 191 2.99 -2.90 32.66
CA GLY A 191 1.77 -3.55 32.20
C GLY A 191 0.47 -2.95 32.73
N ARG A 192 0.52 -1.78 33.39
CA ARG A 192 -0.65 -1.13 34.00
C ARG A 192 -1.53 -0.41 33.00
N TYR A 193 -0.93 0.27 32.02
CA TYR A 193 -1.59 1.07 31.01
C TYR A 193 -1.36 0.52 29.61
N MET A 194 -2.27 0.84 28.73
CA MET A 194 -2.10 0.69 27.30
C MET A 194 -2.47 1.99 26.60
N ALA A 195 -1.52 2.59 25.87
CA ALA A 195 -1.81 3.63 24.89
C ALA A 195 -2.18 2.96 23.57
N TYR A 196 -3.18 3.50 22.86
CA TYR A 196 -3.50 3.04 21.52
C TYR A 196 -3.72 4.22 20.57
N THR A 197 -3.27 4.05 19.33
CA THR A 197 -3.40 5.08 18.31
C THR A 197 -4.50 4.72 17.34
N ILE A 198 -5.26 5.73 16.94
CA ILE A 198 -6.29 5.60 15.91
C ILE A 198 -6.08 6.61 14.79
N SER A 199 -6.53 6.27 13.58
CA SER A 199 -6.67 7.23 12.49
C SER A 199 -8.12 7.31 12.01
N ARG A 200 -8.52 8.47 11.48
CA ARG A 200 -9.86 8.68 10.94
C ARG A 200 -9.83 8.74 9.42
N SER A 201 -10.78 8.07 8.80
CA SER A 201 -10.95 8.05 7.34
C SER A 201 -9.69 7.62 6.57
N GLY A 202 -8.78 6.86 7.22
CA GLY A 202 -7.54 6.35 6.60
C GLY A 202 -6.44 7.39 6.39
N SER A 203 -6.57 8.59 6.96
CA SER A 203 -5.50 9.60 7.02
C SER A 203 -4.29 9.09 7.80
N ASP A 204 -3.13 9.68 7.55
CA ASP A 204 -1.91 9.44 8.34
C ASP A 204 -1.89 10.24 9.67
N TRP A 205 -2.84 11.15 9.89
CA TRP A 205 -3.02 11.79 11.18
C TRP A 205 -3.56 10.81 12.20
N GLU A 206 -2.99 10.81 13.40
CA GLU A 206 -3.32 9.92 14.50
C GLU A 206 -3.76 10.66 15.75
N GLU A 207 -4.61 9.99 16.51
CA GLU A 207 -4.99 10.38 17.87
C GLU A 207 -4.51 9.27 18.82
N ILE A 208 -4.02 9.64 20.02
CA ILE A 208 -3.59 8.69 21.03
C ILE A 208 -4.56 8.73 22.22
N TYR A 209 -5.01 7.57 22.62
CA TYR A 209 -5.83 7.36 23.81
C TYR A 209 -5.13 6.42 24.78
N VAL A 210 -5.45 6.55 26.08
CA VAL A 210 -4.88 5.68 27.12
C VAL A 210 -5.98 4.99 27.90
N MET A 211 -5.76 3.72 28.24
CA MET A 211 -6.66 2.94 29.09
C MET A 211 -5.87 2.22 30.19
N ASP A 212 -6.53 1.98 31.32
CA ASP A 212 -6.04 1.05 32.35
C ASP A 212 -6.18 -0.39 31.80
N ALA A 213 -5.07 -1.10 31.66
CA ALA A 213 -5.06 -2.40 30.99
C ALA A 213 -5.78 -3.49 31.79
N ARG A 214 -5.96 -3.32 33.11
CA ARG A 214 -6.65 -4.29 33.96
C ARG A 214 -8.17 -4.06 33.99
N THR A 215 -8.61 -2.80 34.15
CA THR A 215 -10.05 -2.46 34.24
C THR A 215 -10.67 -2.23 32.87
N LYS A 216 -9.85 -1.96 31.86
CA LYS A 216 -10.24 -1.56 30.50
C LYS A 216 -10.99 -0.23 30.45
N GLU A 217 -10.86 0.58 31.51
CA GLU A 217 -11.44 1.91 31.58
C GLU A 217 -10.55 2.89 30.82
N LEU A 218 -11.18 3.70 29.95
CA LEU A 218 -10.51 4.78 29.23
C LEU A 218 -10.17 5.90 30.22
N LEU A 219 -8.92 6.36 30.16
CA LEU A 219 -8.46 7.52 30.91
C LEU A 219 -8.81 8.83 30.15
N PRO A 220 -8.74 9.99 30.80
CA PRO A 220 -9.03 11.27 30.14
C PRO A 220 -7.94 11.71 29.16
N ASP A 221 -6.83 11.00 29.11
CA ASP A 221 -5.67 11.30 28.26
C ASP A 221 -6.03 11.15 26.79
N HIS A 222 -5.90 12.24 26.03
CA HIS A 222 -6.19 12.30 24.60
C HIS A 222 -5.23 13.25 23.91
N ILE A 223 -4.47 12.71 22.93
CA ILE A 223 -3.51 13.45 22.12
C ILE A 223 -4.05 13.54 20.70
N GLU A 224 -4.03 14.74 20.13
CA GLU A 224 -4.41 15.01 18.74
C GLU A 224 -3.18 15.43 17.92
N TRP A 225 -3.29 15.34 16.60
CA TRP A 225 -2.29 15.79 15.61
C TRP A 225 -0.95 15.09 15.71
N ALA A 226 -0.96 13.86 16.22
CA ALA A 226 0.18 12.96 16.11
C ALA A 226 0.28 12.42 14.67
N LYS A 227 1.51 12.14 14.23
CA LYS A 227 1.74 11.57 12.91
C LYS A 227 3.10 10.87 12.90
N PHE A 228 3.17 9.65 12.31
CA PHE A 228 4.39 8.83 12.30
C PHE A 228 4.93 8.62 13.72
N THR A 229 4.08 8.18 14.62
CA THR A 229 4.34 8.11 16.05
C THR A 229 4.05 6.73 16.64
N GLU A 230 4.68 6.47 17.76
CA GLU A 230 4.37 5.41 18.71
C GLU A 230 4.26 6.03 20.09
N ALA A 231 3.70 5.32 21.07
CA ALA A 231 3.75 5.72 22.46
C ALA A 231 4.92 5.00 23.14
N ALA A 232 6.07 5.65 23.23
CA ALA A 232 7.28 5.09 23.85
C ALA A 232 7.26 5.33 25.37
N TRP A 233 6.81 4.35 26.14
CA TRP A 233 6.63 4.43 27.58
C TRP A 233 7.95 4.64 28.32
N CYS A 234 7.93 5.54 29.33
CA CYS A 234 9.05 5.79 30.22
C CYS A 234 8.53 6.43 31.53
N GLY A 235 8.73 5.78 32.65
CA GLY A 235 8.29 6.28 33.96
C GLY A 235 6.76 6.44 34.06
N ASP A 236 6.28 7.67 34.33
CA ASP A 236 4.86 7.97 34.55
C ASP A 236 4.14 8.50 33.30
N GLY A 237 4.74 8.29 32.10
CA GLY A 237 4.21 8.76 30.84
C GLY A 237 4.85 8.11 29.62
N PHE A 238 4.72 8.74 28.47
CA PHE A 238 5.31 8.27 27.22
C PHE A 238 5.74 9.42 26.31
N TYR A 239 6.70 9.13 25.45
CA TYR A 239 7.09 10.00 24.34
C TYR A 239 6.23 9.72 23.11
N TYR A 240 5.90 10.78 22.35
CA TYR A 240 5.21 10.68 21.09
C TYR A 240 5.67 11.78 20.13
N SER A 241 5.45 11.57 18.83
CA SER A 241 5.84 12.50 17.79
C SER A 241 4.62 13.18 17.18
N ALA A 242 4.71 14.48 16.91
CA ALA A 242 3.62 15.27 16.37
C ALA A 242 4.12 16.45 15.54
N TYR A 243 3.22 17.01 14.74
CA TYR A 243 3.36 18.31 14.12
C TYR A 243 2.53 19.36 14.86
N ASP A 244 2.79 20.63 14.62
CA ASP A 244 1.86 21.67 15.01
C ASP A 244 0.52 21.46 14.29
N ARG A 245 -0.58 21.84 14.95
CA ARG A 245 -1.91 21.73 14.39
C ARG A 245 -1.97 22.40 13.01
N PRO A 246 -2.32 21.70 11.92
CA PRO A 246 -2.43 22.30 10.60
C PRO A 246 -3.58 23.31 10.55
N GLY A 247 -3.52 24.26 9.61
CA GLY A 247 -4.64 25.12 9.30
C GLY A 247 -5.84 24.32 8.79
N GLU A 248 -7.07 24.78 9.09
CA GLU A 248 -8.31 24.06 8.78
C GLU A 248 -8.45 23.69 7.28
N ASP A 249 -7.89 24.52 6.37
CA ASP A 249 -8.00 24.34 4.92
C ASP A 249 -6.91 23.47 4.30
N HIS A 250 -5.93 22.96 5.09
CA HIS A 250 -4.73 22.29 4.55
C HIS A 250 -4.32 21.03 5.29
N ALA A 251 -5.22 20.44 6.07
CA ALA A 251 -4.89 19.27 6.89
C ALA A 251 -4.44 18.05 6.05
N TYR A 252 -4.94 17.90 4.83
CA TYR A 252 -4.68 16.74 3.96
C TYR A 252 -3.78 17.03 2.76
N SER A 253 -3.51 18.29 2.44
CA SER A 253 -2.70 18.68 1.27
C SER A 253 -1.49 19.54 1.62
N GLY A 254 -1.52 20.21 2.79
CA GLY A 254 -0.44 21.08 3.25
C GLY A 254 0.85 20.33 3.54
N LYS A 255 1.99 20.95 3.19
CA LYS A 255 3.31 20.39 3.45
C LYS A 255 3.55 20.22 4.94
N ASN A 256 3.99 19.04 5.37
CA ASN A 256 4.31 18.76 6.76
C ASN A 256 5.74 19.17 7.07
N GLU A 257 5.92 20.10 7.99
CA GLU A 257 7.22 20.68 8.39
C GLU A 257 7.28 20.83 9.92
N GLY A 258 8.48 20.68 10.51
CA GLY A 258 8.71 20.90 11.94
C GLY A 258 8.18 19.79 12.83
N HIS A 259 8.49 18.54 12.51
CA HIS A 259 8.16 17.38 13.35
C HIS A 259 8.86 17.48 14.70
N LYS A 260 8.17 17.17 15.80
CA LYS A 260 8.63 17.36 17.19
C LYS A 260 8.35 16.11 18.01
N ILE A 261 9.06 15.94 19.10
CA ILE A 261 8.81 14.90 20.10
C ILE A 261 8.38 15.56 21.40
N TYR A 262 7.29 15.08 21.97
CA TYR A 262 6.74 15.51 23.26
C TYR A 262 6.77 14.36 24.27
N TYR A 263 6.80 14.72 25.56
CA TYR A 263 6.54 13.79 26.65
C TYR A 263 5.18 14.11 27.27
N HIS A 264 4.29 13.14 27.24
CA HIS A 264 2.98 13.19 27.88
C HIS A 264 3.01 12.46 29.22
N LYS A 265 2.59 13.13 30.28
CA LYS A 265 2.43 12.52 31.60
C LYS A 265 0.99 12.07 31.79
N ILE A 266 0.80 10.80 32.22
CA ILE A 266 -0.54 10.25 32.43
C ILE A 266 -1.36 11.07 33.42
N GLY A 267 -2.62 11.37 33.03
CA GLY A 267 -3.58 12.14 33.81
C GLY A 267 -3.45 13.65 33.66
N THR A 268 -2.64 14.14 32.70
CA THR A 268 -2.56 15.57 32.38
C THR A 268 -3.15 15.85 30.98
N PRO A 269 -3.65 17.08 30.72
CA PRO A 269 -4.09 17.43 29.38
C PRO A 269 -2.88 17.61 28.42
N GLN A 270 -3.08 17.37 27.10
CA GLN A 270 -2.05 17.56 26.07
C GLN A 270 -1.37 18.95 26.10
N SER A 271 -2.11 20.00 26.55
CA SER A 271 -1.55 21.35 26.67
C SER A 271 -0.39 21.47 27.68
N ASP A 272 -0.26 20.51 28.60
CA ASP A 272 0.78 20.48 29.63
C ASP A 272 1.96 19.62 29.22
N ASP A 273 1.93 19.03 28.00
CA ASP A 273 2.98 18.17 27.47
C ASP A 273 4.28 18.93 27.31
N VAL A 274 5.37 18.26 27.67
CA VAL A 274 6.70 18.85 27.63
C VAL A 274 7.33 18.59 26.27
N LEU A 275 7.70 19.66 25.56
CA LEU A 275 8.52 19.55 24.36
C LEU A 275 9.87 18.91 24.76
N PHE A 276 10.11 17.70 24.24
CA PHE A 276 11.32 16.93 24.52
C PHE A 276 12.42 17.15 23.48
N PHE A 277 12.02 17.22 22.20
CA PHE A 277 12.97 17.41 21.11
C PHE A 277 12.33 18.14 19.93
N GLU A 278 13.05 19.11 19.37
CA GLU A 278 12.77 19.74 18.08
C GLU A 278 14.08 20.16 17.40
N ASN A 279 14.06 20.31 16.08
CA ASN A 279 15.18 20.88 15.33
C ASN A 279 14.69 21.87 14.27
N PRO A 280 14.47 23.14 14.63
CA PRO A 280 13.98 24.16 13.69
C PRO A 280 14.92 24.45 12.51
N ALA A 281 16.20 24.08 12.60
CA ALA A 281 17.16 24.24 11.51
C ALA A 281 16.94 23.25 10.36
N GLU A 282 16.29 22.10 10.66
CA GLU A 282 16.01 21.03 9.70
C GLU A 282 14.51 20.69 9.72
N PRO A 283 13.64 21.59 9.21
CA PRO A 283 12.19 21.41 9.33
C PRO A 283 11.63 20.23 8.53
N LEU A 284 12.38 19.73 7.53
CA LEU A 284 12.04 18.60 6.69
C LEU A 284 12.74 17.33 7.19
N ARG A 285 12.49 17.00 8.46
CA ARG A 285 12.95 15.78 9.12
C ARG A 285 11.81 15.16 9.89
N PHE A 286 11.85 13.84 10.03
CA PHE A 286 11.05 13.08 10.98
C PHE A 286 11.90 12.75 12.20
N TYR A 287 11.30 12.85 13.37
CA TYR A 287 11.94 12.50 14.63
C TYR A 287 11.06 11.49 15.34
N GLN A 288 11.65 10.40 15.79
CA GLN A 288 10.99 9.39 16.62
C GLN A 288 11.90 9.09 17.81
N PHE A 289 11.29 8.83 18.96
CA PHE A 289 12.02 8.43 20.15
C PHE A 289 11.46 7.14 20.69
N THR A 290 12.32 6.15 20.87
CA THR A 290 11.97 4.87 21.48
C THR A 290 12.75 4.66 22.77
N VAL A 291 12.21 3.83 23.65
CA VAL A 291 12.79 3.50 24.96
C VAL A 291 12.94 2.00 25.04
N ASN A 292 14.11 1.51 25.49
CA ASN A 292 14.30 0.07 25.67
C ASN A 292 13.45 -0.44 26.83
N GLU A 293 13.20 -1.75 26.85
CA GLU A 293 12.32 -2.41 27.83
C GLU A 293 12.72 -2.17 29.29
N ALA A 294 14.02 -1.99 29.56
CA ALA A 294 14.55 -1.70 30.88
C ALA A 294 14.48 -0.22 31.29
N GLU A 295 13.98 0.68 30.43
CA GLU A 295 13.96 2.14 30.61
C GLU A 295 15.33 2.76 30.96
N THR A 296 16.40 2.14 30.46
CA THR A 296 17.79 2.60 30.73
C THR A 296 18.37 3.37 29.54
N MET A 297 17.85 3.13 28.35
CA MET A 297 18.32 3.73 27.09
C MET A 297 17.15 4.27 26.28
N GLY A 298 17.33 5.49 25.77
CA GLY A 298 16.44 6.06 24.78
C GLY A 298 17.16 6.24 23.45
N PHE A 299 16.48 5.98 22.35
CA PHE A 299 17.00 6.10 20.99
C PHE A 299 16.23 7.15 20.23
N LEU A 300 16.94 8.19 19.74
CA LEU A 300 16.38 9.21 18.88
C LEU A 300 16.76 8.87 17.43
N TYR A 301 15.75 8.71 16.60
CA TYR A 301 15.87 8.59 15.15
C TYR A 301 15.66 9.94 14.51
N GLU A 302 16.47 10.25 13.51
CA GLU A 302 16.31 11.37 12.64
C GLU A 302 16.31 10.85 11.20
N ASP A 303 15.15 10.92 10.55
CA ASP A 303 14.92 10.51 9.17
C ASP A 303 14.59 11.73 8.31
N GLY A 304 14.74 11.64 6.99
CA GLY A 304 14.42 12.74 6.10
C GLY A 304 14.56 12.34 4.63
N ALA A 305 14.80 13.35 3.81
CA ALA A 305 15.05 13.14 2.38
C ALA A 305 16.49 12.62 2.12
N ASP A 306 16.88 11.58 2.86
CA ASP A 306 18.15 10.86 2.76
C ASP A 306 17.87 9.35 2.60
N ILE A 307 18.89 8.58 2.16
CA ILE A 307 18.73 7.13 1.96
C ILE A 307 18.75 6.39 3.30
N GLY A 308 19.45 6.90 4.30
CA GLY A 308 19.58 6.36 5.63
C GLY A 308 19.07 7.30 6.70
N ASN A 309 19.43 7.01 7.95
CA ASN A 309 19.00 7.77 9.12
C ASN A 309 20.16 8.12 10.04
N ASN A 310 20.01 9.17 10.84
CA ASN A 310 20.80 9.34 12.04
C ASN A 310 20.15 8.61 13.20
N LEU A 311 21.00 8.02 14.05
CA LEU A 311 20.62 7.36 15.28
C LEU A 311 21.44 7.90 16.43
N TYR A 312 20.76 8.27 17.52
CA TYR A 312 21.38 8.75 18.75
C TYR A 312 20.92 7.90 19.92
N VAL A 313 21.78 7.71 20.92
CA VAL A 313 21.43 7.09 22.19
C VAL A 313 21.55 8.07 23.35
N LYS A 314 20.65 7.97 24.32
CA LYS A 314 20.60 8.72 25.58
C LYS A 314 20.55 7.75 26.75
N ASP A 315 21.43 7.92 27.74
CA ASP A 315 21.40 7.16 29.01
C ASP A 315 20.31 7.75 29.92
N LEU A 316 19.18 7.08 30.00
CA LEU A 316 18.01 7.53 30.78
C LEU A 316 18.19 7.40 32.29
N ARG A 317 19.21 6.69 32.77
CA ARG A 317 19.59 6.60 34.20
C ARG A 317 20.15 7.93 34.71
N LYS A 318 20.52 8.84 33.83
CA LYS A 318 21.13 10.13 34.13
C LYS A 318 20.28 11.26 33.53
N ALA A 319 19.67 12.08 34.36
CA ALA A 319 18.77 13.15 33.90
C ALA A 319 19.39 14.07 32.83
N ASP A 320 20.66 14.49 33.03
CA ASP A 320 21.34 15.41 32.11
C ASP A 320 22.22 14.70 31.07
N SER A 321 21.97 13.40 30.79
CA SER A 321 22.72 12.70 29.75
C SER A 321 22.48 13.33 28.38
N PRO A 322 23.53 13.63 27.61
CA PRO A 322 23.34 14.13 26.25
C PRO A 322 22.91 13.00 25.30
N PHE A 323 22.35 13.39 24.15
CA PHE A 323 22.26 12.49 23.02
C PHE A 323 23.66 12.25 22.43
N VAL A 324 24.02 10.99 22.26
CA VAL A 324 25.30 10.58 21.66
C VAL A 324 24.99 9.90 20.32
N GLN A 325 25.45 10.51 19.23
CA GLN A 325 25.25 9.95 17.89
C GLN A 325 25.98 8.61 17.73
N ILE A 326 25.25 7.61 17.24
CA ILE A 326 25.73 6.26 16.94
C ILE A 326 26.22 6.20 15.48
N THR A 327 25.40 6.67 14.54
CA THR A 327 25.71 6.71 13.11
C THR A 327 26.74 7.77 12.76
N ARG A 328 27.34 7.64 11.58
CA ARG A 328 28.31 8.63 11.08
C ARG A 328 27.66 9.72 10.23
N ASP A 329 26.69 9.34 9.45
CA ASP A 329 25.95 10.18 8.49
C ASP A 329 24.58 9.51 8.20
N MET A 330 23.78 10.14 7.32
CA MET A 330 22.47 9.66 6.89
C MET A 330 22.50 8.90 5.55
N LYS A 331 23.62 8.29 5.17
CA LYS A 331 23.73 7.55 3.92
C LYS A 331 23.29 6.11 4.05
N ASN A 332 23.26 5.58 5.26
CA ASN A 332 22.99 4.19 5.56
C ASN A 332 21.92 4.07 6.64
N ALA A 333 21.16 2.99 6.58
CA ALA A 333 20.19 2.63 7.60
C ALA A 333 20.88 2.04 8.84
N CYS A 334 20.41 2.41 10.04
CA CYS A 334 20.89 1.85 11.30
C CYS A 334 19.79 1.90 12.35
N TYR A 335 19.38 0.72 12.85
CA TYR A 335 18.28 0.58 13.81
C TYR A 335 18.71 -0.30 14.99
N PRO A 336 18.47 0.09 16.26
CA PRO A 336 18.61 -0.82 17.40
C PRO A 336 17.52 -1.89 17.32
N VAL A 337 17.91 -3.15 17.46
CA VAL A 337 16.99 -4.29 17.38
C VAL A 337 16.87 -5.03 18.71
N GLU A 338 17.84 -4.86 19.61
CA GLU A 338 17.80 -5.42 20.97
C GLU A 338 18.80 -4.69 21.86
N THR A 339 18.56 -4.74 23.18
CA THR A 339 19.50 -4.28 24.20
C THR A 339 19.64 -5.33 25.33
N ASP A 340 20.85 -5.49 25.83
CA ASP A 340 21.11 -6.37 26.98
C ASP A 340 22.17 -5.73 27.91
N GLY A 341 21.75 -5.25 29.06
CA GLY A 341 22.61 -4.50 29.99
C GLY A 341 23.13 -3.22 29.30
N GLU A 342 24.43 -3.18 29.04
CA GLU A 342 25.12 -2.07 28.37
C GLU A 342 25.23 -2.29 26.85
N LEU A 343 24.86 -3.49 26.34
CA LEU A 343 24.97 -3.84 24.92
C LEU A 343 23.82 -3.28 24.14
N ILE A 344 24.12 -2.84 22.92
CA ILE A 344 23.16 -2.40 21.90
C ILE A 344 23.44 -3.22 20.64
N TYR A 345 22.44 -3.94 20.15
CA TYR A 345 22.50 -4.67 18.89
C TYR A 345 21.87 -3.82 17.78
N LEU A 346 22.64 -3.58 16.72
CA LEU A 346 22.24 -2.70 15.64
C LEU A 346 22.14 -3.48 14.33
N PHE A 347 21.01 -3.37 13.67
CA PHE A 347 20.80 -3.81 12.30
C PHE A 347 21.18 -2.65 11.37
N THR A 348 22.02 -2.92 10.35
CA THR A 348 22.54 -1.83 9.50
C THR A 348 23.04 -2.32 8.14
N ASN A 349 23.04 -1.42 7.15
CA ASN A 349 23.71 -1.59 5.86
C ASN A 349 25.03 -0.81 5.73
N VAL A 350 25.55 -0.24 6.82
CA VAL A 350 26.86 0.45 6.83
C VAL A 350 27.98 -0.51 6.42
N ASP A 351 28.64 -0.22 5.28
CA ASP A 351 29.65 -1.08 4.66
C ASP A 351 29.16 -2.54 4.44
N ALA A 352 27.85 -2.72 4.19
CA ALA A 352 27.19 -4.02 4.02
C ALA A 352 25.88 -3.89 3.22
N PRO A 353 25.92 -3.75 1.87
CA PRO A 353 24.74 -3.57 1.04
C PRO A 353 23.64 -4.64 1.18
N MET A 354 23.99 -5.82 1.71
CA MET A 354 23.06 -6.93 2.02
C MET A 354 22.64 -6.95 3.49
N ASN A 355 22.93 -5.90 4.26
CA ASN A 355 22.73 -5.75 5.70
C ASN A 355 23.59 -6.68 6.57
N LYS A 356 23.78 -6.28 7.81
CA LYS A 356 24.48 -7.03 8.86
C LYS A 356 23.94 -6.69 10.23
N LEU A 357 24.29 -7.52 11.22
CA LEU A 357 24.07 -7.23 12.63
C LEU A 357 25.42 -6.92 13.31
N VAL A 358 25.45 -5.78 13.99
CA VAL A 358 26.63 -5.37 14.78
C VAL A 358 26.23 -5.17 16.23
N VAL A 359 27.21 -5.20 17.12
CA VAL A 359 27.04 -4.94 18.55
C VAL A 359 27.95 -3.80 18.99
N THR A 360 27.41 -2.93 19.85
CA THR A 360 28.13 -1.83 20.48
C THR A 360 27.72 -1.70 21.95
N THR A 361 28.19 -0.68 22.64
CA THR A 361 27.82 -0.39 24.05
C THR A 361 27.40 1.06 24.21
N ILE A 362 26.52 1.34 25.17
CA ILE A 362 26.11 2.72 25.48
C ILE A 362 27.33 3.58 25.92
N GLY A 363 28.35 3.00 26.54
CA GLY A 363 29.58 3.70 26.95
C GLY A 363 30.48 4.07 25.76
N ASN A 364 30.40 3.40 24.63
CA ASN A 364 31.19 3.68 23.44
C ASN A 364 30.40 3.37 22.14
N PRO A 365 29.28 4.08 21.85
CA PRO A 365 28.33 3.70 20.84
C PRO A 365 28.83 3.85 19.39
N LYS A 366 29.99 4.48 19.18
CA LYS A 366 30.63 4.64 17.87
C LYS A 366 31.56 3.49 17.48
N VAL A 367 31.86 2.57 18.40
CA VAL A 367 32.74 1.41 18.15
C VAL A 367 31.88 0.17 18.01
N TRP A 368 31.82 -0.37 16.81
CA TRP A 368 30.99 -1.50 16.46
C TRP A 368 31.84 -2.75 16.23
N LYS A 369 31.29 -3.89 16.60
CA LYS A 369 31.83 -5.22 16.30
C LYS A 369 30.79 -5.96 15.47
N ASP A 370 31.18 -6.49 14.31
CA ASP A 370 30.32 -7.37 13.53
C ASP A 370 29.98 -8.63 14.33
N LEU A 371 28.70 -8.94 14.46
CA LEU A 371 28.19 -10.16 15.09
C LEU A 371 27.71 -11.14 14.02
N ILE A 372 26.79 -10.71 13.15
CA ILE A 372 26.40 -11.45 11.95
C ILE A 372 26.86 -10.60 10.77
N PRO A 373 27.99 -10.97 10.12
CA PRO A 373 28.51 -10.21 8.98
C PRO A 373 27.60 -10.32 7.76
N GLU A 374 27.79 -9.41 6.82
CA GLU A 374 27.14 -9.48 5.50
C GLU A 374 27.36 -10.83 4.83
N TRP A 375 26.35 -11.28 4.12
CA TRP A 375 26.37 -12.52 3.34
C TRP A 375 25.89 -12.26 1.89
N ASP A 376 25.85 -13.30 1.05
CA ASP A 376 25.39 -13.24 -0.34
C ASP A 376 23.85 -13.16 -0.50
N CYS A 377 23.14 -13.04 0.59
CA CYS A 377 21.69 -12.88 0.68
C CYS A 377 21.35 -11.70 1.58
N VAL A 378 20.23 -11.02 1.31
CA VAL A 378 19.80 -9.86 2.10
C VAL A 378 19.34 -10.31 3.48
N LEU A 379 19.99 -9.84 4.55
CA LEU A 379 19.48 -9.96 5.90
C LEU A 379 18.29 -9.01 6.06
N ASN A 380 17.08 -9.56 6.27
CA ASN A 380 15.86 -8.76 6.40
C ASN A 380 15.51 -8.43 7.85
N GLY A 381 16.05 -9.18 8.80
CA GLY A 381 15.81 -8.94 10.22
C GLY A 381 16.32 -10.06 11.09
N VAL A 382 16.31 -9.80 12.39
CA VAL A 382 16.75 -10.72 13.43
C VAL A 382 15.74 -10.78 14.57
N SER A 383 15.61 -11.92 15.23
CA SER A 383 14.83 -12.10 16.46
C SER A 383 15.68 -12.83 17.50
N PHE A 384 15.76 -12.29 18.70
CA PHE A 384 16.53 -12.89 19.78
C PHE A 384 15.68 -13.97 20.46
N ILE A 385 16.30 -15.12 20.74
CA ILE A 385 15.65 -16.27 21.39
C ILE A 385 16.63 -16.89 22.39
N THR A 386 16.15 -17.25 23.56
CA THR A 386 16.99 -17.62 24.71
C THR A 386 18.07 -16.56 25.01
N ASP A 387 18.97 -16.85 25.95
CA ASP A 387 20.16 -16.02 26.15
C ASP A 387 21.29 -16.31 25.15
N GLY A 388 21.13 -17.34 24.31
CA GLY A 388 22.23 -17.88 23.51
C GLY A 388 22.08 -17.75 21.99
N PHE A 389 20.90 -17.42 21.49
CA PHE A 389 20.68 -17.54 20.03
C PHE A 389 19.97 -16.35 19.40
N ILE A 390 20.16 -16.23 18.08
CA ILE A 390 19.51 -15.25 17.21
C ILE A 390 18.94 -15.99 15.99
N ILE A 391 17.68 -15.78 15.69
CA ILE A 391 17.07 -16.19 14.42
C ILE A 391 17.33 -15.06 13.42
N ALA A 392 18.08 -15.33 12.36
CA ALA A 392 18.35 -14.39 11.29
C ALA A 392 17.50 -14.74 10.05
N ASN A 393 16.77 -13.77 9.57
CA ASN A 393 15.79 -13.89 8.49
C ASN A 393 16.36 -13.28 7.21
N TYR A 394 16.62 -14.10 6.20
CA TYR A 394 17.20 -13.68 4.93
C TYR A 394 16.19 -13.73 3.78
N SER A 395 16.37 -12.85 2.80
CA SER A 395 15.75 -12.96 1.48
C SER A 395 16.74 -13.57 0.49
N LYS A 396 16.33 -14.64 -0.18
CA LYS A 396 17.02 -15.20 -1.32
C LYS A 396 16.04 -15.42 -2.46
N ASP A 397 16.32 -14.82 -3.61
CA ASP A 397 15.39 -14.83 -4.74
C ASP A 397 13.95 -14.45 -4.33
N ALA A 398 13.82 -13.38 -3.53
CA ALA A 398 12.58 -12.83 -2.99
C ALA A 398 11.76 -13.81 -2.11
N SER A 399 12.36 -14.85 -1.54
CA SER A 399 11.72 -15.76 -0.59
C SER A 399 12.51 -15.84 0.71
N THR A 400 11.82 -16.18 1.82
CA THR A 400 12.43 -16.24 3.15
C THR A 400 13.25 -17.50 3.36
N HIS A 401 14.45 -17.33 3.89
CA HIS A 401 15.32 -18.35 4.47
C HIS A 401 15.70 -17.92 5.88
N ALA A 402 15.63 -18.81 6.84
CA ALA A 402 15.91 -18.49 8.24
C ALA A 402 17.04 -19.37 8.78
N TYR A 403 17.90 -18.78 9.57
CA TYR A 403 19.06 -19.46 10.16
C TYR A 403 19.17 -19.10 11.65
N LEU A 404 19.62 -20.07 12.42
CA LEU A 404 19.98 -19.88 13.84
C LEU A 404 21.46 -19.54 13.96
N TYR A 405 21.75 -18.48 14.72
CA TYR A 405 23.11 -18.03 15.01
C TYR A 405 23.36 -18.06 16.53
N ASP A 406 24.59 -18.40 16.93
CA ASP A 406 25.06 -18.20 18.28
C ASP A 406 25.19 -16.70 18.56
N ARG A 407 24.56 -16.22 19.63
CA ARG A 407 24.55 -14.80 20.01
C ARG A 407 25.88 -14.27 20.48
N HIS A 408 26.77 -15.12 21.00
CA HIS A 408 28.03 -14.69 21.62
C HIS A 408 29.17 -14.49 20.61
N ASP A 409 29.21 -15.37 19.59
CA ASP A 409 30.30 -15.36 18.61
C ASP A 409 29.82 -15.11 17.16
N GLY A 410 28.51 -15.08 16.90
CA GLY A 410 27.92 -14.86 15.59
C GLY A 410 28.06 -16.05 14.62
N ARG A 411 28.40 -17.23 15.15
CA ARG A 411 28.53 -18.45 14.33
C ARG A 411 27.15 -18.97 13.93
N ARG A 412 26.95 -19.24 12.63
CA ARG A 412 25.75 -19.92 12.14
C ARG A 412 25.70 -21.36 12.66
N VAL A 413 24.59 -21.72 13.29
CA VAL A 413 24.36 -23.01 13.94
C VAL A 413 23.64 -23.97 12.98
N GLU A 414 22.45 -23.57 12.50
CA GLU A 414 21.65 -24.42 11.61
C GLU A 414 20.70 -23.59 10.71
N GLU A 415 20.14 -24.22 9.70
CA GLU A 415 19.06 -23.66 8.88
C GLU A 415 17.70 -24.11 9.42
N LEU A 416 16.76 -23.17 9.57
CA LEU A 416 15.40 -23.47 9.98
C LEU A 416 14.56 -23.82 8.75
N HIS A 417 14.11 -25.06 8.66
CA HIS A 417 13.35 -25.55 7.53
C HIS A 417 11.93 -24.99 7.48
N LEU A 418 11.66 -24.11 6.53
CA LEU A 418 10.34 -23.57 6.26
C LEU A 418 9.51 -24.50 5.37
N PRO A 419 8.16 -24.41 5.39
CA PRO A 419 7.28 -25.31 4.62
C PRO A 419 7.49 -25.28 3.09
N GLY A 420 8.13 -24.25 2.54
CA GLY A 420 8.40 -24.11 1.11
C GLY A 420 8.79 -22.70 0.70
N VAL A 421 8.69 -22.40 -0.59
CA VAL A 421 8.92 -21.06 -1.13
C VAL A 421 7.78 -20.13 -0.67
N GLY A 422 8.11 -19.16 0.17
CA GLY A 422 7.13 -18.28 0.81
C GLY A 422 7.81 -17.22 1.66
N SER A 423 7.01 -16.60 2.51
CA SER A 423 7.46 -15.61 3.49
C SER A 423 7.22 -16.12 4.89
N ALA A 424 8.19 -15.90 5.78
CA ALA A 424 8.06 -16.18 7.21
C ALA A 424 8.46 -14.96 8.03
N SER A 425 7.78 -14.79 9.17
CA SER A 425 8.09 -13.76 10.18
C SER A 425 8.11 -14.42 11.55
N PHE A 426 9.15 -14.15 12.32
CA PHE A 426 9.41 -14.76 13.62
C PHE A 426 9.13 -13.74 14.73
N ILE A 427 8.40 -14.19 15.77
CA ILE A 427 8.20 -13.45 17.02
C ILE A 427 8.82 -14.29 18.13
N ALA A 428 9.96 -13.85 18.62
CA ALA A 428 10.71 -14.44 19.70
C ALA A 428 11.12 -13.34 20.69
N LYS A 429 11.52 -13.72 21.90
CA LYS A 429 11.96 -12.81 22.94
C LYS A 429 13.25 -13.32 23.58
N LEU A 430 14.14 -12.38 23.86
CA LEU A 430 15.38 -12.66 24.60
C LEU A 430 15.03 -13.33 25.96
N GLY A 431 15.71 -14.42 26.29
CA GLY A 431 15.47 -15.21 27.49
C GLY A 431 14.38 -16.27 27.37
N GLU A 432 13.56 -16.28 26.33
CA GLU A 432 12.48 -17.27 26.11
C GLU A 432 12.94 -18.40 25.18
N PRO A 433 12.68 -19.68 25.52
CA PRO A 433 13.13 -20.82 24.70
C PRO A 433 12.26 -21.13 23.50
N TRP A 434 11.24 -20.34 23.22
CA TRP A 434 10.26 -20.58 22.18
C TRP A 434 10.05 -19.35 21.30
N CYS A 435 9.56 -19.59 20.10
CA CYS A 435 9.04 -18.56 19.24
C CYS A 435 7.75 -19.01 18.54
N TYR A 436 6.96 -18.04 18.14
CA TYR A 436 5.94 -18.24 17.14
C TYR A 436 6.41 -17.67 15.81
N TYR A 437 6.10 -18.35 14.70
CA TYR A 437 6.32 -17.78 13.39
C TYR A 437 5.13 -17.99 12.48
N SER A 438 4.85 -17.00 11.65
CA SER A 438 3.87 -17.09 10.59
C SER A 438 4.57 -17.48 9.29
N TYR A 439 3.94 -18.34 8.50
CA TYR A 439 4.38 -18.66 7.14
C TYR A 439 3.21 -18.51 6.18
N SER A 440 3.46 -17.88 5.02
CA SER A 440 2.50 -17.82 3.92
C SER A 440 3.18 -17.89 2.56
N SER A 441 2.41 -18.30 1.53
CA SER A 441 2.83 -18.24 0.12
C SER A 441 1.66 -17.74 -0.73
N PHE A 442 1.80 -17.66 -2.05
CA PHE A 442 0.67 -17.26 -2.90
C PHE A 442 -0.52 -18.21 -2.83
N THR A 443 -0.29 -19.48 -2.47
CA THR A 443 -1.31 -20.52 -2.38
C THR A 443 -1.54 -21.09 -0.97
N THR A 444 -0.77 -20.64 0.01
CA THR A 444 -0.87 -21.08 1.40
C THR A 444 -1.30 -19.91 2.28
N PRO A 445 -2.53 -19.92 2.86
CA PRO A 445 -2.94 -18.95 3.85
C PRO A 445 -2.01 -18.92 5.06
N GLY A 446 -1.87 -17.74 5.68
CA GLY A 446 -0.98 -17.55 6.83
C GLY A 446 -1.20 -18.59 7.92
N THR A 447 -0.26 -19.49 8.07
CA THR A 447 -0.24 -20.55 9.07
C THR A 447 0.74 -20.16 10.17
N ILE A 448 0.34 -20.30 11.42
CA ILE A 448 1.19 -19.99 12.59
C ILE A 448 1.74 -21.29 13.15
N TYR A 449 3.04 -21.29 13.35
CA TYR A 449 3.80 -22.38 13.95
C TYR A 449 4.31 -21.93 15.32
N PHE A 450 4.38 -22.87 16.23
CA PHE A 450 5.11 -22.76 17.49
C PHE A 450 6.38 -23.60 17.38
N TRP A 451 7.49 -23.06 17.83
CA TRP A 451 8.76 -23.75 17.88
C TRP A 451 9.44 -23.51 19.23
N ASN A 452 9.85 -24.61 19.91
CA ASN A 452 10.65 -24.57 21.12
C ASN A 452 12.06 -25.08 20.80
N ILE A 453 13.06 -24.21 20.96
CA ILE A 453 14.44 -24.50 20.58
C ILE A 453 15.11 -25.53 21.52
N GLU A 454 14.73 -25.58 22.79
CA GLU A 454 15.33 -26.51 23.77
C GLU A 454 14.86 -27.94 23.59
N THR A 455 13.56 -28.13 23.25
CA THR A 455 12.98 -29.45 23.02
C THR A 455 13.05 -29.87 21.56
N GLY A 456 13.26 -28.95 20.65
CA GLY A 456 13.20 -29.16 19.20
C GLY A 456 11.78 -29.34 18.66
N ASP A 457 10.74 -29.14 19.50
CA ASP A 457 9.34 -29.28 19.08
C ASP A 457 8.92 -28.16 18.14
N SER A 458 8.44 -28.52 16.95
CA SER A 458 7.82 -27.60 15.99
C SER A 458 6.45 -28.11 15.60
N ILE A 459 5.40 -27.36 15.94
CA ILE A 459 4.01 -27.74 15.69
C ILE A 459 3.24 -26.63 14.99
N VAL A 460 2.19 -27.00 14.25
CA VAL A 460 1.21 -26.04 13.75
C VAL A 460 0.35 -25.55 14.92
N TYR A 461 0.51 -24.28 15.29
CA TYR A 461 -0.31 -23.65 16.33
C TYR A 461 -1.69 -23.27 15.80
N LYS A 462 -1.77 -22.58 14.66
CA LYS A 462 -3.03 -22.21 14.01
C LYS A 462 -2.89 -22.27 12.49
N GLN A 463 -3.85 -22.93 11.86
CA GLN A 463 -4.02 -22.98 10.42
C GLN A 463 -5.44 -22.52 10.04
N PRO A 464 -5.59 -21.54 9.14
CA PRO A 464 -6.91 -21.08 8.72
C PRO A 464 -7.73 -22.20 8.05
N LYS A 465 -9.02 -22.28 8.39
CA LYS A 465 -9.98 -23.14 7.69
C LYS A 465 -10.70 -22.31 6.62
N THR A 466 -10.37 -22.52 5.37
CA THR A 466 -10.89 -21.76 4.24
C THR A 466 -12.00 -22.46 3.51
N ALA A 467 -12.93 -21.70 2.89
CA ALA A 467 -14.00 -22.21 2.04
C ALA A 467 -13.57 -22.37 0.55
N PHE A 468 -12.27 -22.40 0.29
CA PHE A 468 -11.67 -22.56 -1.04
C PHE A 468 -10.50 -23.53 -0.97
N ASP A 469 -10.18 -24.15 -2.10
CA ASP A 469 -9.07 -25.09 -2.26
C ASP A 469 -8.13 -24.59 -3.37
N LEU A 470 -6.87 -24.39 -3.02
CA LEU A 470 -5.81 -23.99 -3.94
C LEU A 470 -4.84 -25.12 -4.31
N SER A 471 -5.13 -26.38 -3.96
CA SER A 471 -4.29 -27.54 -4.31
C SER A 471 -4.15 -27.76 -5.83
N GLY A 472 -5.13 -27.30 -6.60
CA GLY A 472 -5.13 -27.30 -8.06
C GLY A 472 -4.33 -26.16 -8.71
N PHE A 473 -3.69 -25.31 -7.91
CA PHE A 473 -2.88 -24.20 -8.38
C PHE A 473 -1.40 -24.46 -8.12
N GLU A 474 -0.55 -23.75 -8.85
CA GLU A 474 0.90 -23.79 -8.67
C GLU A 474 1.49 -22.37 -8.76
N THR A 475 2.60 -22.18 -8.08
CA THR A 475 3.43 -20.99 -8.22
C THR A 475 4.77 -21.40 -8.77
N VAL A 476 5.21 -20.73 -9.82
CA VAL A 476 6.55 -20.90 -10.38
C VAL A 476 7.31 -19.57 -10.32
N GLN A 477 8.58 -19.62 -10.04
CA GLN A 477 9.48 -18.48 -10.19
C GLN A 477 10.20 -18.57 -11.53
N VAL A 478 10.14 -17.50 -12.29
CA VAL A 478 10.84 -17.37 -13.57
C VAL A 478 11.77 -16.16 -13.53
N PHE A 479 12.70 -16.12 -14.45
CA PHE A 479 13.62 -15.00 -14.60
C PHE A 479 13.67 -14.60 -16.08
N PHE A 480 13.68 -13.31 -16.32
CA PHE A 480 13.78 -12.77 -17.67
C PHE A 480 14.81 -11.63 -17.73
N PRO A 481 15.39 -11.34 -18.90
CA PRO A 481 16.28 -10.21 -19.06
C PRO A 481 15.48 -8.91 -19.19
N SER A 482 15.89 -7.89 -18.47
CA SER A 482 15.48 -6.50 -18.72
C SER A 482 16.15 -5.98 -20.00
N LYS A 483 15.83 -4.77 -20.40
CA LYS A 483 16.37 -4.10 -21.59
C LYS A 483 17.91 -3.98 -21.59
N ASP A 484 18.51 -3.82 -20.42
CA ASP A 484 19.96 -3.77 -20.23
C ASP A 484 20.61 -5.14 -19.98
N GLY A 485 19.82 -6.23 -20.01
CA GLY A 485 20.26 -7.59 -19.77
C GLY A 485 20.23 -8.01 -18.30
N THR A 486 19.86 -7.13 -17.37
CA THR A 486 19.70 -7.48 -15.94
C THR A 486 18.65 -8.58 -15.79
N ARG A 487 18.97 -9.62 -15.00
CA ARG A 487 18.08 -10.75 -14.76
C ARG A 487 17.05 -10.40 -13.69
N ILE A 488 15.77 -10.30 -14.08
CA ILE A 488 14.66 -9.89 -13.21
C ILE A 488 13.82 -11.10 -12.80
N PRO A 489 13.54 -11.32 -11.50
CA PRO A 489 12.67 -12.40 -11.03
C PRO A 489 11.19 -12.02 -11.13
N MET A 490 10.36 -13.04 -11.38
CA MET A 490 8.90 -12.91 -11.41
C MET A 490 8.26 -14.21 -10.90
N PHE A 491 7.29 -14.07 -10.02
CA PHE A 491 6.43 -15.19 -9.61
C PHE A 491 5.17 -15.24 -10.45
N LEU A 492 4.80 -16.43 -10.90
CA LEU A 492 3.58 -16.71 -11.65
C LEU A 492 2.73 -17.72 -10.87
N THR A 493 1.50 -17.34 -10.53
CA THR A 493 0.55 -18.22 -9.85
C THR A 493 -0.66 -18.45 -10.74
N TYR A 494 -0.97 -19.71 -11.02
CA TYR A 494 -2.03 -20.09 -11.94
C TYR A 494 -2.54 -21.52 -11.68
N LYS A 495 -3.65 -21.87 -12.32
CA LYS A 495 -4.21 -23.24 -12.26
C LYS A 495 -3.32 -24.22 -13.01
N LYS A 496 -2.99 -25.37 -12.41
CA LYS A 496 -2.19 -26.42 -13.04
C LYS A 496 -2.73 -26.81 -14.40
N GLY A 497 -1.83 -26.98 -15.38
CA GLY A 497 -2.20 -27.44 -16.70
C GLY A 497 -2.77 -26.37 -17.64
N ILE A 498 -2.49 -25.08 -17.41
CA ILE A 498 -2.83 -24.01 -18.37
C ILE A 498 -2.17 -24.26 -19.73
N LYS A 499 -2.75 -23.70 -20.79
CA LYS A 499 -2.14 -23.67 -22.12
C LYS A 499 -1.36 -22.39 -22.29
N LEU A 500 -0.17 -22.50 -22.84
CA LEU A 500 0.70 -21.37 -23.20
C LEU A 500 0.48 -20.99 -24.66
N ASP A 501 -0.73 -20.52 -25.00
CA ASP A 501 -1.14 -20.16 -26.36
C ASP A 501 -1.54 -18.67 -26.50
N GLY A 502 -1.19 -17.84 -25.51
CA GLY A 502 -1.47 -16.42 -25.50
C GLY A 502 -2.90 -16.05 -25.10
N SER A 503 -3.75 -17.03 -24.76
CA SER A 503 -5.16 -16.78 -24.49
C SER A 503 -5.50 -16.48 -23.01
N ASN A 504 -4.55 -16.65 -22.08
CA ASN A 504 -4.85 -16.48 -20.65
C ASN A 504 -4.81 -15.00 -20.25
N PRO A 505 -5.81 -14.52 -19.50
CA PRO A 505 -5.74 -13.21 -18.87
C PRO A 505 -4.67 -13.18 -17.78
N VAL A 506 -3.81 -12.15 -17.80
CA VAL A 506 -2.78 -11.93 -16.78
C VAL A 506 -3.03 -10.64 -16.02
N TYR A 507 -2.93 -10.74 -14.70
CA TYR A 507 -2.85 -9.62 -13.76
C TYR A 507 -1.38 -9.46 -13.39
N LEU A 508 -0.69 -8.52 -14.01
CA LEU A 508 0.72 -8.23 -13.78
C LEU A 508 0.83 -7.12 -12.73
N TYR A 509 1.46 -7.45 -11.60
CA TYR A 509 1.65 -6.56 -10.46
C TYR A 509 3.12 -6.24 -10.24
N GLY A 510 3.41 -4.98 -9.91
CA GLY A 510 4.74 -4.50 -9.53
C GLY A 510 4.70 -3.29 -8.62
N TYR A 511 5.85 -2.99 -7.98
CA TYR A 511 6.02 -1.82 -7.12
C TYR A 511 7.28 -1.03 -7.51
N GLY A 512 8.49 -1.56 -7.26
CA GLY A 512 9.78 -1.07 -7.75
C GLY A 512 10.21 0.28 -7.19
N GLY A 513 10.37 0.40 -5.87
CA GLY A 513 10.89 1.59 -5.20
C GLY A 513 10.99 1.44 -3.70
N PHE A 514 11.67 2.39 -3.06
CA PHE A 514 11.73 2.56 -1.60
C PHE A 514 12.31 1.36 -0.85
N ASP A 515 13.20 0.59 -1.49
CA ASP A 515 13.78 -0.63 -0.90
C ASP A 515 12.73 -1.68 -0.48
N ILE A 516 11.48 -1.59 -1.00
CA ILE A 516 10.38 -2.49 -0.63
C ILE A 516 10.46 -3.77 -1.46
N SER A 517 10.78 -4.89 -0.80
CA SER A 517 10.76 -6.22 -1.40
C SER A 517 9.35 -6.78 -1.51
N LEU A 518 8.97 -7.24 -2.70
CA LEU A 518 7.72 -7.96 -2.92
C LEU A 518 7.91 -9.46 -2.66
N SER A 519 7.63 -9.91 -1.45
CA SER A 519 7.72 -11.32 -1.07
C SER A 519 6.44 -12.11 -1.38
N PRO A 520 6.51 -13.44 -1.58
CA PRO A 520 5.32 -14.28 -1.76
C PRO A 520 4.40 -14.20 -0.54
N SER A 521 3.15 -13.78 -0.75
CA SER A 521 2.17 -13.62 0.32
C SER A 521 0.79 -14.09 -0.12
N PHE A 522 0.00 -14.61 0.81
CA PHE A 522 -1.37 -15.00 0.55
C PHE A 522 -2.32 -13.81 0.57
N SER A 523 -3.26 -13.81 -0.39
CA SER A 523 -4.43 -12.94 -0.34
C SER A 523 -5.66 -13.68 -0.84
N SER A 524 -6.68 -13.81 0.00
CA SER A 524 -7.95 -14.42 -0.39
C SER A 524 -8.64 -13.65 -1.52
N MET A 525 -8.34 -12.36 -1.68
CA MET A 525 -8.89 -11.54 -2.77
C MET A 525 -8.44 -12.00 -4.16
N ARG A 526 -7.27 -12.67 -4.29
CA ARG A 526 -6.80 -13.22 -5.56
C ARG A 526 -7.53 -14.50 -5.98
N VAL A 527 -8.13 -15.22 -5.03
CA VAL A 527 -8.75 -16.53 -5.27
C VAL A 527 -9.80 -16.46 -6.37
N PRO A 528 -10.78 -15.53 -6.39
CA PRO A 528 -11.79 -15.48 -7.44
C PRO A 528 -11.22 -15.24 -8.85
N TYR A 529 -10.13 -14.47 -8.96
CA TYR A 529 -9.46 -14.24 -10.23
C TYR A 529 -8.75 -15.50 -10.75
N LEU A 530 -8.05 -16.21 -9.86
CA LEU A 530 -7.40 -17.48 -10.17
C LEU A 530 -8.42 -18.59 -10.51
N GLU A 531 -9.53 -18.69 -9.76
CA GLU A 531 -10.62 -19.62 -10.02
C GLU A 531 -11.26 -19.41 -11.41
N ALA A 532 -11.34 -18.16 -11.85
CA ALA A 532 -11.85 -17.80 -13.17
C ALA A 532 -10.88 -18.13 -14.32
N GLY A 533 -9.64 -18.58 -14.01
CA GLY A 533 -8.63 -18.99 -15.00
C GLY A 533 -7.57 -17.91 -15.27
N GLY A 534 -7.54 -16.83 -14.50
CA GLY A 534 -6.51 -15.81 -14.60
C GLY A 534 -5.15 -16.26 -14.05
N ILE A 535 -4.09 -15.63 -14.52
CA ILE A 535 -2.72 -15.77 -14.01
C ILE A 535 -2.41 -14.52 -13.19
N TYR A 536 -1.93 -14.70 -11.96
CA TYR A 536 -1.34 -13.62 -11.17
C TYR A 536 0.17 -13.65 -11.35
N ALA A 537 0.74 -12.55 -11.82
CA ALA A 537 2.17 -12.35 -12.01
C ALA A 537 2.66 -11.23 -11.11
N GLN A 538 3.70 -11.48 -10.29
CA GLN A 538 4.33 -10.49 -9.42
C GLN A 538 5.80 -10.37 -9.79
N VAL A 539 6.21 -9.17 -10.21
CA VAL A 539 7.59 -8.89 -10.63
C VAL A 539 8.36 -8.24 -9.50
N ASN A 540 9.58 -8.72 -9.27
CA ASN A 540 10.53 -8.17 -8.32
C ASN A 540 11.46 -7.20 -9.04
N LEU A 541 11.02 -5.93 -9.11
CA LEU A 541 11.67 -4.89 -9.91
C LEU A 541 12.87 -4.26 -9.20
N ARG A 542 13.85 -3.75 -9.94
CA ARG A 542 14.83 -2.82 -9.38
C ARG A 542 14.13 -1.65 -8.70
N GLY A 543 14.79 -1.04 -7.71
CA GLY A 543 14.18 -0.06 -6.80
C GLY A 543 13.56 -0.69 -5.55
N GLY A 544 13.25 -2.01 -5.57
CA GLY A 544 12.95 -2.80 -4.37
C GLY A 544 14.23 -3.27 -3.67
N GLY A 545 14.07 -4.01 -2.56
CA GLY A 545 15.14 -4.49 -1.70
C GLY A 545 15.54 -5.97 -1.89
N GLU A 546 15.00 -6.64 -2.91
CA GLU A 546 15.12 -8.10 -3.06
C GLU A 546 16.56 -8.60 -3.14
N TYR A 547 17.47 -7.75 -3.63
CA TYR A 547 18.91 -8.03 -3.76
C TYR A 547 19.76 -6.93 -3.10
N GLY A 548 19.24 -6.29 -2.05
CA GLY A 548 19.94 -5.29 -1.24
C GLY A 548 20.03 -3.91 -1.86
N GLU A 549 20.88 -3.06 -1.25
CA GLU A 549 20.98 -1.63 -1.57
C GLU A 549 21.34 -1.36 -3.04
N ALA A 550 22.20 -2.16 -3.65
CA ALA A 550 22.55 -1.99 -5.06
C ALA A 550 21.35 -2.18 -5.99
N TRP A 551 20.43 -3.08 -5.65
CA TRP A 551 19.18 -3.30 -6.38
C TRP A 551 18.22 -2.12 -6.22
N HIS A 552 18.11 -1.60 -5.01
CA HIS A 552 17.35 -0.39 -4.72
C HIS A 552 17.87 0.80 -5.52
N LEU A 553 19.15 1.13 -5.39
CA LEU A 553 19.76 2.28 -6.05
C LEU A 553 19.73 2.19 -7.58
N ALA A 554 19.71 0.98 -8.15
CA ALA A 554 19.55 0.78 -9.58
C ALA A 554 18.16 1.16 -10.12
N GLY A 555 17.19 1.48 -9.24
CA GLY A 555 15.86 1.95 -9.58
C GLY A 555 15.53 3.35 -9.04
N THR A 556 16.52 4.15 -8.59
CA THR A 556 16.31 5.48 -8.01
C THR A 556 16.80 6.60 -8.92
N LYS A 557 16.27 7.81 -8.73
CA LYS A 557 16.70 9.05 -9.39
C LYS A 557 16.92 8.85 -10.91
N MET A 558 18.13 9.13 -11.40
CA MET A 558 18.48 8.99 -12.82
C MET A 558 18.43 7.56 -13.34
N ASN A 559 18.26 6.57 -12.47
CA ASN A 559 18.10 5.15 -12.82
C ASN A 559 16.63 4.70 -12.82
N LYS A 560 15.67 5.58 -12.51
CA LYS A 560 14.24 5.21 -12.36
C LYS A 560 13.64 4.55 -13.61
N GLN A 561 14.15 4.87 -14.81
CA GLN A 561 13.69 4.22 -16.06
C GLN A 561 13.94 2.70 -16.05
N ASN A 562 14.95 2.22 -15.34
CA ASN A 562 15.22 0.77 -15.23
C ASN A 562 14.01 0.02 -14.64
N VAL A 563 13.30 0.63 -13.69
CA VAL A 563 12.08 0.05 -13.08
C VAL A 563 10.97 -0.14 -14.12
N PHE A 564 10.80 0.84 -15.00
CA PHE A 564 9.80 0.79 -16.07
C PHE A 564 10.25 -0.19 -17.18
N ASP A 565 11.51 -0.20 -17.52
CA ASP A 565 12.07 -1.15 -18.49
C ASP A 565 11.97 -2.60 -18.00
N ASP A 566 12.17 -2.86 -16.70
CA ASP A 566 11.96 -4.17 -16.06
C ASP A 566 10.49 -4.62 -16.19
N PHE A 567 9.55 -3.73 -15.91
CA PHE A 567 8.11 -4.05 -15.95
C PHE A 567 7.59 -4.23 -17.38
N ILE A 568 8.06 -3.40 -18.31
CA ILE A 568 7.80 -3.58 -19.76
C ILE A 568 8.39 -4.90 -20.24
N GLY A 569 9.63 -5.21 -19.82
CA GLY A 569 10.30 -6.48 -20.14
C GLY A 569 9.53 -7.70 -19.62
N ALA A 570 8.91 -7.60 -18.44
CA ALA A 570 8.03 -8.65 -17.91
C ALA A 570 6.81 -8.88 -18.82
N ALA A 571 6.16 -7.80 -19.25
CA ALA A 571 5.02 -7.86 -20.17
C ALA A 571 5.42 -8.51 -21.51
N GLU A 572 6.50 -8.06 -22.11
CA GLU A 572 7.03 -8.60 -23.37
C GLU A 572 7.40 -10.09 -23.22
N TRP A 573 8.04 -10.46 -22.10
CA TRP A 573 8.41 -11.85 -21.83
C TRP A 573 7.19 -12.76 -21.67
N LEU A 574 6.15 -12.31 -20.95
CA LEU A 574 4.90 -13.07 -20.79
C LEU A 574 4.21 -13.33 -22.13
N ILE A 575 4.17 -12.31 -22.99
CA ILE A 575 3.60 -12.42 -24.35
C ILE A 575 4.44 -13.37 -25.21
N ALA A 576 5.76 -13.18 -25.24
CA ALA A 576 6.67 -13.99 -26.07
C ALA A 576 6.68 -15.47 -25.68
N ASN A 577 6.43 -15.80 -24.39
CA ASN A 577 6.37 -17.17 -23.90
C ASN A 577 4.95 -17.76 -23.89
N GLY A 578 3.98 -17.08 -24.50
CA GLY A 578 2.62 -17.60 -24.68
C GLY A 578 1.77 -17.61 -23.42
N TYR A 579 2.21 -16.99 -22.32
CA TYR A 579 1.37 -16.87 -21.11
C TYR A 579 0.15 -16.01 -21.37
N THR A 580 0.27 -14.97 -22.19
CA THR A 580 -0.79 -14.00 -22.48
C THR A 580 -0.57 -13.33 -23.84
N SER A 581 -1.42 -12.36 -24.17
CA SER A 581 -1.26 -11.42 -25.27
C SER A 581 -1.53 -9.99 -24.79
N SER A 582 -1.19 -8.97 -25.61
CA SER A 582 -1.50 -7.57 -25.28
C SER A 582 -3.00 -7.30 -25.06
N GLU A 583 -3.87 -8.10 -25.68
CA GLU A 583 -5.33 -8.03 -25.50
C GLU A 583 -5.82 -8.66 -24.18
N LYS A 584 -4.95 -9.41 -23.48
CA LYS A 584 -5.27 -10.17 -22.27
C LYS A 584 -4.47 -9.72 -21.04
N LEU A 585 -3.55 -8.77 -21.22
CA LEU A 585 -2.63 -8.34 -20.16
C LEU A 585 -3.18 -7.09 -19.45
N ALA A 586 -3.39 -7.22 -18.13
CA ALA A 586 -3.69 -6.11 -17.24
C ALA A 586 -2.47 -5.78 -16.36
N ILE A 587 -2.15 -4.50 -16.25
CA ILE A 587 -1.11 -3.99 -15.34
C ILE A 587 -1.74 -3.25 -14.16
N VAL A 588 -1.26 -3.56 -12.97
CA VAL A 588 -1.80 -3.03 -11.71
C VAL A 588 -0.66 -2.69 -10.74
N GLY A 589 -0.80 -1.60 -10.02
CA GLY A 589 0.13 -1.20 -8.98
C GLY A 589 -0.40 -0.03 -8.17
N GLY A 590 -0.02 0.04 -6.89
CA GLY A 590 -0.47 1.08 -5.97
C GLY A 590 0.68 1.99 -5.52
N SER A 591 0.39 3.27 -5.21
CA SER A 591 1.37 4.23 -4.71
C SER A 591 2.52 4.45 -5.72
N ASN A 592 3.77 4.17 -5.37
CA ASN A 592 4.87 4.08 -6.34
C ASN A 592 4.57 3.07 -7.47
N GLY A 593 3.85 1.97 -7.18
CA GLY A 593 3.34 1.05 -8.22
C GLY A 593 2.29 1.68 -9.12
N GLY A 594 1.56 2.68 -8.65
CA GLY A 594 0.66 3.50 -9.48
C GLY A 594 1.43 4.40 -10.44
N LEU A 595 2.54 5.01 -10.00
CA LEU A 595 3.50 5.68 -10.88
C LEU A 595 4.03 4.71 -11.96
N LEU A 596 4.45 3.51 -11.54
CA LEU A 596 4.91 2.44 -12.44
C LEU A 596 3.90 2.17 -13.57
N VAL A 597 2.64 1.93 -13.20
CA VAL A 597 1.56 1.66 -14.17
C VAL A 597 1.35 2.86 -15.07
N GLY A 598 1.29 4.08 -14.52
CA GLY A 598 1.12 5.31 -15.28
C GLY A 598 2.26 5.53 -16.29
N ALA A 599 3.51 5.35 -15.87
CA ALA A 599 4.68 5.49 -16.73
C ALA A 599 4.71 4.41 -17.84
N CYS A 600 4.42 3.15 -17.51
CA CYS A 600 4.43 2.06 -18.49
C CYS A 600 3.30 2.19 -19.52
N MET A 601 2.07 2.57 -19.10
CA MET A 601 0.96 2.74 -20.04
C MET A 601 1.13 3.96 -20.96
N THR A 602 1.87 4.99 -20.54
CA THR A 602 2.17 6.15 -21.40
C THR A 602 3.32 5.88 -22.36
N GLN A 603 4.30 5.05 -21.97
CA GLN A 603 5.44 4.67 -22.80
C GLN A 603 5.08 3.58 -23.84
N ARG A 604 4.27 2.59 -23.47
CA ARG A 604 3.94 1.41 -24.27
C ARG A 604 2.44 1.05 -24.21
N PRO A 605 1.55 1.97 -24.63
CA PRO A 605 0.11 1.77 -24.52
C PRO A 605 -0.42 0.54 -25.28
N GLU A 606 0.29 0.08 -26.31
CA GLU A 606 -0.09 -1.05 -27.15
C GLU A 606 0.15 -2.43 -26.49
N LEU A 607 0.92 -2.49 -25.41
CA LEU A 607 1.22 -3.75 -24.73
C LEU A 607 0.09 -4.22 -23.81
N TYR A 608 -0.86 -3.33 -23.46
CA TYR A 608 -1.79 -3.59 -22.37
C TYR A 608 -3.24 -3.50 -22.81
N ALA A 609 -4.05 -4.46 -22.39
CA ALA A 609 -5.50 -4.39 -22.50
C ALA A 609 -6.07 -3.43 -21.48
N VAL A 610 -5.56 -3.49 -20.25
CA VAL A 610 -6.06 -2.78 -19.08
C VAL A 610 -4.90 -2.19 -18.25
N ALA A 611 -5.11 -0.99 -17.73
CA ALA A 611 -4.23 -0.37 -16.72
C ALA A 611 -5.04 0.07 -15.50
N VAL A 612 -4.55 -0.28 -14.29
CA VAL A 612 -5.18 0.11 -13.02
C VAL A 612 -4.13 0.77 -12.13
N PRO A 613 -3.82 2.06 -12.35
CA PRO A 613 -2.98 2.82 -11.44
C PRO A 613 -3.77 3.20 -10.20
N GLN A 614 -3.32 2.76 -9.01
CA GLN A 614 -3.99 2.97 -7.74
C GLN A 614 -3.20 3.96 -6.90
N VAL A 615 -3.84 4.99 -6.36
CA VAL A 615 -3.26 6.02 -5.47
C VAL A 615 -1.85 6.45 -5.90
N GLY A 616 -1.66 6.68 -7.21
CA GLY A 616 -0.34 6.80 -7.84
C GLY A 616 0.24 8.21 -7.81
N VAL A 617 1.58 8.31 -7.74
CA VAL A 617 2.32 9.57 -7.87
C VAL A 617 2.40 9.93 -9.37
N MET A 618 1.40 10.65 -9.90
CA MET A 618 1.25 10.88 -11.33
C MET A 618 1.92 12.15 -11.83
N ASP A 619 2.14 13.13 -10.96
CA ASP A 619 2.81 14.40 -11.26
C ASP A 619 4.19 14.42 -10.58
N MET A 620 5.22 14.05 -11.35
CA MET A 620 6.58 13.97 -10.83
C MET A 620 7.25 15.34 -10.67
N LEU A 621 6.67 16.39 -11.20
CA LEU A 621 7.25 17.73 -11.07
C LEU A 621 6.83 18.43 -9.77
N ARG A 622 5.73 17.98 -9.15
CA ARG A 622 5.12 18.68 -8.01
C ARG A 622 4.94 17.82 -6.75
N TYR A 623 5.19 16.51 -6.82
CA TYR A 623 4.93 15.60 -5.71
C TYR A 623 5.55 16.07 -4.38
N HIS A 624 6.74 16.65 -4.42
CA HIS A 624 7.50 17.13 -3.24
C HIS A 624 6.92 18.39 -2.59
N LYS A 625 5.88 18.99 -3.21
CA LYS A 625 5.19 20.18 -2.69
C LYS A 625 4.02 19.86 -1.77
N PHE A 626 3.62 18.59 -1.72
CA PHE A 626 2.47 18.12 -0.94
C PHE A 626 2.92 17.33 0.29
N THR A 627 2.24 17.50 1.40
CA THR A 627 2.32 16.70 2.63
C THR A 627 3.75 16.24 2.96
N ILE A 628 4.01 14.95 2.86
CA ILE A 628 5.33 14.32 3.07
C ILE A 628 6.07 14.00 1.77
N GLY A 629 5.57 14.46 0.62
CA GLY A 629 6.16 14.12 -0.68
C GLY A 629 7.64 14.47 -0.80
N TRP A 630 8.10 15.52 -0.10
CA TRP A 630 9.51 15.90 -0.03
C TRP A 630 10.41 14.73 0.45
N ASN A 631 9.90 13.84 1.28
CA ASN A 631 10.64 12.67 1.80
C ASN A 631 10.91 11.60 0.74
N TRP A 632 10.31 11.69 -0.45
CA TRP A 632 10.54 10.72 -1.53
C TRP A 632 11.66 11.12 -2.49
N ALA A 633 12.31 12.26 -2.23
CA ALA A 633 13.42 12.76 -3.04
C ALA A 633 14.62 11.80 -3.15
N PRO A 634 14.96 10.97 -2.14
CA PRO A 634 15.99 9.94 -2.29
C PRO A 634 15.72 8.94 -3.42
N ASP A 635 14.44 8.58 -3.63
CA ASP A 635 14.03 7.65 -4.69
C ASP A 635 13.84 8.35 -6.05
N TYR A 636 13.33 9.59 -6.06
CA TYR A 636 12.91 10.25 -7.30
C TYR A 636 13.80 11.40 -7.75
N GLY A 637 14.45 12.11 -6.83
CA GLY A 637 14.94 13.47 -7.09
C GLY A 637 13.79 14.46 -7.23
N THR A 638 14.06 15.77 -7.19
CA THR A 638 13.01 16.79 -7.37
C THR A 638 13.19 17.59 -8.65
N SER A 639 12.11 18.19 -9.14
CA SER A 639 12.14 19.08 -10.30
C SER A 639 12.90 20.40 -10.05
N GLU A 640 13.34 20.63 -8.81
CA GLU A 640 14.04 21.82 -8.36
C GLU A 640 15.54 21.55 -8.09
N ASP A 641 15.98 20.28 -8.07
CA ASP A 641 17.38 19.90 -7.79
C ASP A 641 18.35 20.40 -8.86
N SER A 642 18.01 20.21 -10.14
CA SER A 642 18.81 20.62 -11.30
C SER A 642 17.98 20.59 -12.58
N GLU A 643 18.43 21.26 -13.63
CA GLU A 643 17.82 21.19 -14.97
C GLU A 643 17.83 19.75 -15.51
N GLU A 644 18.90 18.99 -15.25
CA GLU A 644 19.00 17.59 -15.66
C GLU A 644 17.95 16.72 -14.99
N MET A 645 17.78 16.84 -13.67
CA MET A 645 16.77 16.10 -12.91
C MET A 645 15.34 16.50 -13.33
N PHE A 646 15.09 17.80 -13.51
CA PHE A 646 13.80 18.26 -14.03
C PHE A 646 13.46 17.62 -15.38
N ARG A 647 14.39 17.65 -16.35
CA ARG A 647 14.19 17.05 -17.68
C ARG A 647 13.97 15.54 -17.59
N TYR A 648 14.69 14.88 -16.69
CA TYR A 648 14.54 13.45 -16.47
C TYR A 648 13.15 13.10 -15.89
N LEU A 649 12.71 13.80 -14.85
CA LEU A 649 11.39 13.65 -14.26
C LEU A 649 10.27 13.93 -15.28
N LEU A 650 10.38 15.02 -16.03
CA LEU A 650 9.45 15.37 -17.11
C LEU A 650 9.36 14.26 -18.15
N GLY A 651 10.47 13.60 -18.46
CA GLY A 651 10.58 12.54 -19.46
C GLY A 651 9.75 11.28 -19.15
N TYR A 652 9.49 10.99 -17.87
CA TYR A 652 8.69 9.83 -17.47
C TYR A 652 7.43 10.15 -16.64
N SER A 653 7.24 11.40 -16.22
CA SER A 653 6.07 11.80 -15.43
C SER A 653 4.77 11.41 -16.14
N PRO A 654 3.93 10.53 -15.57
CA PRO A 654 2.74 10.03 -16.27
C PRO A 654 1.82 11.13 -16.76
N LEU A 655 1.55 12.14 -15.91
CA LEU A 655 0.70 13.28 -16.25
C LEU A 655 1.20 14.02 -17.51
N HIS A 656 2.51 14.24 -17.60
CA HIS A 656 3.12 15.07 -18.66
C HIS A 656 3.43 14.28 -19.93
N ASN A 657 3.31 12.95 -19.91
CA ASN A 657 3.57 12.07 -21.07
C ASN A 657 2.30 11.50 -21.71
N LEU A 658 1.12 11.95 -21.29
CA LEU A 658 -0.11 11.71 -22.00
C LEU A 658 -0.14 12.53 -23.31
N LYS A 659 -0.30 11.84 -24.44
CA LYS A 659 -0.25 12.44 -25.79
C LYS A 659 -1.63 12.48 -26.43
N PRO A 660 -2.10 13.64 -26.86
CA PRO A 660 -3.37 13.74 -27.60
C PRO A 660 -3.39 12.81 -28.82
N GLY A 661 -4.50 12.16 -29.04
CA GLY A 661 -4.68 11.28 -30.20
C GLY A 661 -4.12 9.85 -30.02
N THR A 662 -3.69 9.48 -28.80
CA THR A 662 -3.24 8.12 -28.48
C THR A 662 -4.41 7.26 -28.04
N ALA A 663 -4.47 6.02 -28.50
CA ALA A 663 -5.40 5.01 -28.01
C ALA A 663 -4.80 4.32 -26.79
N TYR A 664 -5.21 4.74 -25.59
CA TYR A 664 -4.75 4.16 -24.33
C TYR A 664 -5.50 2.87 -24.00
N PRO A 665 -4.90 1.96 -23.16
CA PRO A 665 -5.61 0.79 -22.64
C PRO A 665 -6.87 1.20 -21.88
N ALA A 666 -7.80 0.26 -21.67
CA ALA A 666 -8.90 0.50 -20.74
C ALA A 666 -8.31 0.85 -19.37
N THR A 667 -8.61 2.04 -18.83
CA THR A 667 -7.95 2.52 -17.61
C THR A 667 -8.95 2.80 -16.51
N LEU A 668 -8.68 2.26 -15.32
CA LEU A 668 -9.40 2.56 -14.09
C LEU A 668 -8.40 3.12 -13.07
N VAL A 669 -8.34 4.44 -12.97
CA VAL A 669 -7.60 5.12 -11.91
C VAL A 669 -8.36 4.95 -10.60
N THR A 670 -7.71 4.59 -9.50
CA THR A 670 -8.34 4.56 -8.17
C THR A 670 -7.61 5.48 -7.20
N THR A 671 -8.36 6.21 -6.37
CA THR A 671 -7.84 7.08 -5.33
C THR A 671 -8.89 7.28 -4.22
N ALA A 672 -8.57 8.08 -3.20
CA ALA A 672 -9.45 8.38 -2.08
C ALA A 672 -9.35 9.87 -1.69
N ASP A 673 -10.44 10.42 -1.16
CA ASP A 673 -10.57 11.86 -0.90
C ASP A 673 -9.82 12.36 0.35
N HIS A 674 -9.38 11.44 1.25
CA HIS A 674 -8.60 11.73 2.45
C HIS A 674 -7.18 11.14 2.38
N ASP A 675 -6.66 10.88 1.17
CA ASP A 675 -5.30 10.42 0.98
C ASP A 675 -4.31 11.58 1.17
N ASP A 676 -3.77 11.70 2.38
CA ASP A 676 -2.76 12.70 2.75
C ASP A 676 -1.31 12.17 2.66
N ARG A 677 -1.14 10.96 2.12
CA ARG A 677 0.17 10.44 1.73
C ARG A 677 0.48 10.77 0.28
N VAL A 678 -0.33 10.27 -0.67
CA VAL A 678 -0.28 10.64 -2.08
C VAL A 678 -1.56 11.38 -2.41
N VAL A 679 -1.50 12.72 -2.32
CA VAL A 679 -2.70 13.56 -2.46
C VAL A 679 -3.51 13.21 -3.71
N PRO A 680 -4.85 13.17 -3.63
CA PRO A 680 -5.73 12.72 -4.72
C PRO A 680 -5.58 13.58 -5.98
N ALA A 681 -5.05 14.79 -5.87
CA ALA A 681 -4.75 15.69 -6.99
C ALA A 681 -3.90 15.03 -8.09
N HIS A 682 -2.95 14.15 -7.72
CA HIS A 682 -2.17 13.36 -8.68
C HIS A 682 -3.09 12.56 -9.62
N SER A 683 -4.00 11.81 -9.03
CA SER A 683 -4.97 10.97 -9.75
C SER A 683 -6.01 11.81 -10.49
N PHE A 684 -6.45 12.93 -9.93
CA PHE A 684 -7.44 13.82 -10.54
C PHE A 684 -6.90 14.45 -11.82
N LYS A 685 -5.71 15.09 -11.76
CA LYS A 685 -5.07 15.72 -12.91
C LYS A 685 -4.74 14.68 -14.00
N PHE A 686 -4.21 13.53 -13.59
CA PHE A 686 -3.92 12.45 -14.52
C PHE A 686 -5.19 11.95 -15.26
N ALA A 687 -6.28 11.68 -14.53
CA ALA A 687 -7.52 11.20 -15.12
C ALA A 687 -8.14 12.24 -16.07
N ALA A 688 -8.15 13.53 -15.69
CA ALA A 688 -8.66 14.61 -16.54
C ALA A 688 -7.85 14.70 -17.85
N THR A 689 -6.52 14.65 -17.77
CA THR A 689 -5.62 14.70 -18.94
C THR A 689 -5.76 13.44 -19.79
N LEU A 690 -5.87 12.26 -19.18
CA LEU A 690 -6.07 10.99 -19.89
C LEU A 690 -7.38 10.99 -20.69
N GLN A 691 -8.48 11.44 -20.07
CA GLN A 691 -9.80 11.56 -20.72
C GLN A 691 -9.77 12.52 -21.91
N GLU A 692 -8.97 13.58 -21.85
CA GLU A 692 -8.79 14.52 -22.95
C GLU A 692 -7.92 13.95 -24.08
N CYS A 693 -6.82 13.28 -23.73
CA CYS A 693 -5.83 12.81 -24.70
C CYS A 693 -6.24 11.54 -25.44
N ASN A 694 -7.11 10.71 -24.82
CA ASN A 694 -7.50 9.42 -25.40
C ASN A 694 -8.31 9.58 -26.69
N SER A 695 -7.87 8.90 -27.74
CA SER A 695 -8.59 8.79 -29.02
C SER A 695 -9.25 7.44 -29.26
N GLY A 696 -8.99 6.46 -28.38
CA GLY A 696 -9.57 5.13 -28.46
C GLY A 696 -11.00 5.07 -27.90
N ASP A 697 -11.62 3.92 -28.08
CA ASP A 697 -12.99 3.61 -27.62
C ASP A 697 -13.02 2.94 -26.24
N LYS A 698 -11.84 2.59 -25.70
CA LYS A 698 -11.72 1.96 -24.38
C LYS A 698 -12.03 2.96 -23.26
N PRO A 699 -12.67 2.51 -22.15
CA PRO A 699 -13.07 3.39 -21.06
C PRO A 699 -11.87 3.98 -20.31
N GLN A 700 -11.96 5.29 -19.98
CA GLN A 700 -11.00 6.02 -19.16
C GLN A 700 -11.73 6.53 -17.93
N LEU A 701 -11.62 5.83 -16.81
CA LEU A 701 -12.43 6.04 -15.62
C LEU A 701 -11.56 6.37 -14.41
N ILE A 702 -12.15 7.10 -13.47
CA ILE A 702 -11.58 7.30 -12.14
C ILE A 702 -12.60 6.93 -11.07
N ARG A 703 -12.21 6.10 -10.11
CA ARG A 703 -12.96 5.70 -8.93
C ARG A 703 -12.35 6.37 -7.72
N ILE A 704 -13.14 7.20 -7.04
CA ILE A 704 -12.70 8.00 -5.90
C ILE A 704 -13.48 7.56 -4.66
N ASP A 705 -12.82 6.90 -3.72
CA ASP A 705 -13.45 6.54 -2.45
C ASP A 705 -13.61 7.77 -1.56
N SER A 706 -14.79 7.88 -0.95
CA SER A 706 -15.05 8.92 0.04
C SER A 706 -14.71 8.41 1.46
N LYS A 707 -14.25 9.29 2.35
CA LYS A 707 -13.82 8.93 3.71
C LYS A 707 -12.87 7.73 3.70
N ALA A 708 -11.84 7.81 2.90
CA ALA A 708 -10.78 6.81 2.81
C ALA A 708 -9.45 7.50 2.48
N GLY A 709 -8.35 6.94 2.97
CA GLY A 709 -6.99 7.42 2.74
C GLY A 709 -6.20 6.51 1.80
N HIS A 710 -4.88 6.44 2.01
CA HIS A 710 -3.93 5.72 1.13
C HIS A 710 -4.12 4.18 1.09
N GLY A 711 -5.06 3.63 1.82
CA GLY A 711 -5.40 2.20 1.86
C GLY A 711 -5.40 1.60 3.27
N GLY A 712 -4.65 2.16 4.20
CA GLY A 712 -4.67 1.74 5.60
C GLY A 712 -6.01 2.04 6.28
N GLY A 713 -6.53 1.11 7.10
CA GLY A 713 -7.76 1.34 7.85
C GLY A 713 -9.06 1.40 7.04
N LYS A 714 -9.02 1.04 5.75
CA LYS A 714 -10.22 0.99 4.89
C LYS A 714 -11.16 -0.13 5.37
N PRO A 715 -12.46 0.17 5.62
CA PRO A 715 -13.43 -0.86 6.01
C PRO A 715 -13.49 -2.02 5.01
N LEU A 716 -13.57 -3.26 5.49
CA LEU A 716 -13.57 -4.46 4.63
C LEU A 716 -14.64 -4.41 3.54
N ALA A 717 -15.82 -3.89 3.85
CA ALA A 717 -16.88 -3.74 2.86
C ALA A 717 -16.46 -2.89 1.65
N LYS A 718 -15.74 -1.77 1.89
CA LYS A 718 -15.18 -0.92 0.82
C LYS A 718 -14.08 -1.63 0.04
N VAL A 719 -13.21 -2.37 0.73
CA VAL A 719 -12.15 -3.19 0.09
C VAL A 719 -12.77 -4.22 -0.87
N LEU A 720 -13.82 -4.92 -0.44
CA LEU A 720 -14.52 -5.92 -1.25
C LEU A 720 -15.21 -5.30 -2.48
N GLU A 721 -15.85 -4.15 -2.32
CA GLU A 721 -16.48 -3.41 -3.43
C GLU A 721 -15.43 -2.93 -4.44
N GLU A 722 -14.34 -2.33 -3.97
CA GLU A 722 -13.24 -1.88 -4.83
C GLU A 722 -12.60 -3.04 -5.59
N GLN A 723 -12.33 -4.16 -4.91
CA GLN A 723 -11.77 -5.34 -5.54
C GLN A 723 -12.72 -5.96 -6.58
N ALA A 724 -14.03 -5.94 -6.31
CA ALA A 724 -15.04 -6.38 -7.28
C ALA A 724 -15.07 -5.45 -8.50
N ASP A 725 -14.96 -4.14 -8.30
CA ASP A 725 -14.87 -3.14 -9.37
C ASP A 725 -13.61 -3.39 -10.24
N ILE A 726 -12.45 -3.52 -9.63
CA ILE A 726 -11.17 -3.73 -10.32
C ILE A 726 -11.20 -5.04 -11.11
N TYR A 727 -11.56 -6.15 -10.49
CA TYR A 727 -11.56 -7.44 -11.17
C TYR A 727 -12.62 -7.52 -12.27
N SER A 728 -13.84 -7.01 -12.05
CA SER A 728 -14.85 -7.01 -13.09
C SER A 728 -14.44 -6.11 -14.29
N PHE A 729 -13.75 -4.99 -14.01
CA PHE A 729 -13.19 -4.14 -15.05
C PHE A 729 -12.10 -4.86 -15.84
N ILE A 730 -11.17 -5.52 -15.17
CA ILE A 730 -10.10 -6.31 -15.83
C ILE A 730 -10.71 -7.44 -16.65
N MET A 731 -11.56 -8.28 -16.03
CA MET A 731 -12.16 -9.45 -16.69
C MET A 731 -12.96 -9.04 -17.93
N HIS A 732 -13.76 -7.98 -17.85
CA HIS A 732 -14.55 -7.49 -18.97
C HIS A 732 -13.68 -7.03 -20.14
N ASN A 733 -12.64 -6.21 -19.85
CA ASN A 733 -11.80 -5.60 -20.88
C ASN A 733 -10.69 -6.55 -21.41
N THR A 734 -10.49 -7.69 -20.77
CA THR A 734 -9.64 -8.80 -21.28
C THR A 734 -10.46 -9.92 -21.92
N GLY A 735 -11.80 -9.83 -21.92
CA GLY A 735 -12.69 -10.86 -22.45
C GLY A 735 -12.59 -12.19 -21.67
N MET A 736 -12.53 -12.13 -20.36
CA MET A 736 -12.45 -13.26 -19.43
C MET A 736 -13.84 -13.72 -19.01
#